data_3326bedc6d9d99854a113eab247a4361
#
_entry.id   3326bedc6d9d99854a113eab247a4361
#
_cell.length_a   1.000
_cell.length_b   1.000
_cell.length_c   1.000
_cell.angle_alpha   90.00
_cell.angle_beta   90.00
_cell.angle_gamma   90.00
#
_symmetry.space_group_name_H-M   'P 1'
#
loop_
_entity.id
_entity.type
_entity.pdbx_description
1 polymer ?
#
loop_
_entity_poly.entity_id
_entity_poly.type
_entity_poly.pdbx_seq_one_letter_code
_entity_poly.pdbx_strand_id
1 'polypeptide(L)'
;MFHLNVRHLLPQQQVSSLTNIFNPEMGWTHWIILFLFVSVCECWLQPDSDPQMHGEVKSPQYPQPYPPNLQEQWDLSVAEGYQIQLTFTHMDIEASAGCHYDALTVLYEGKVLGKFCGSEHSADGHHPGNQSILSPGNRLTLIFQTDNNNPERHQNVGFSAQYQAIDLDECSSPAPEDGSGPVCDQICLNTLGSYLCSCHHGYELRSDQRSCMLSCGGGIFDEPEGHLSSPGYPNSPPHAVSCQYVIAVESGFTVSLSFSDNFQIESVDTEQGLNCLHHWLQLTIPDREPIKLCGSKSPGLIATNSNTVKLDYHTDDQGLSNGWSLDYSTHRVQCPMPGNVAKGRVTPILSEYFYRDHIFVRCDVGYKLMMDGQEIESFSTMCQNNGQWHLPLPECHIIDCGEPEPLLNGGVIFLSGFQNQYLSVVQYHCNEPFYSLFGGVNVTFTCEADRKWRSNNDVVVSPTCLPVCGQPTKHLSAYQRIIGGDDAPDDTIPWQVLLNIDGGRGGGMVIADRWIMTAAHVVKNKGITAPPETVRIYMGYTNIETLTDPHMNASSVHVHPDYNNFNKIDYNNDIALIKLQDPITFNPSIMPICLPAEDATYVTGTMGLVSGFGVTEENKIRKLTNKLKYVNLPVVDQGVCSRSITSLKRARANIPSLTNNMFCAGVPEGGKDSCQGDSGGPYALNDNGRFWAAGIVSWGVDCGKQGMYGVYTRVTSYVDWINKVMQEN
;
A
#
# COMPACT_ATOMS: atom_id res chain seq x y z
N MET A 1 34.63 4.41 -10.84
CA MET A 1 35.15 3.04 -10.96
C MET A 1 34.05 2.08 -10.50
N PHE A 2 33.17 1.70 -11.40
CA PHE A 2 32.34 0.50 -11.26
C PHE A 2 32.12 -0.06 -12.66
N HIS A 3 32.80 -1.17 -12.94
CA HIS A 3 32.55 -2.01 -14.12
C HIS A 3 31.25 -2.79 -13.90
N LEU A 4 30.26 -2.60 -14.76
CA LEU A 4 29.11 -3.48 -14.90
C LEU A 4 29.36 -4.40 -16.10
N ASN A 5 29.57 -5.67 -15.83
CA ASN A 5 29.60 -6.78 -16.77
C ASN A 5 28.21 -7.02 -17.35
N VAL A 6 28.01 -6.71 -18.61
CA VAL A 6 26.87 -7.18 -19.40
C VAL A 6 27.37 -8.33 -20.29
N ARG A 7 27.16 -9.54 -19.84
CA ARG A 7 27.18 -10.76 -20.68
C ARG A 7 26.00 -11.61 -20.25
N HIS A 8 25.04 -11.72 -21.15
CA HIS A 8 24.16 -12.85 -21.48
C HIS A 8 22.83 -12.32 -21.99
N LEU A 9 22.65 -12.52 -23.30
CA LEU A 9 21.41 -12.96 -23.98
C LEU A 9 21.43 -12.49 -25.46
N LEU A 10 22.11 -13.24 -26.31
CA LEU A 10 21.77 -13.30 -27.72
C LEU A 10 22.11 -14.74 -28.24
N PRO A 11 21.23 -15.39 -29.02
CA PRO A 11 21.46 -16.76 -29.50
C PRO A 11 22.57 -16.80 -30.57
N GLN A 12 23.47 -17.73 -30.42
CA GLN A 12 24.58 -18.04 -31.33
C GLN A 12 24.08 -18.66 -32.65
N GLN A 13 23.44 -17.96 -33.54
CA GLN A 13 23.19 -18.51 -34.88
C GLN A 13 23.10 -17.47 -36.02
N GLN A 14 23.79 -16.35 -35.97
CA GLN A 14 23.92 -15.48 -37.18
C GLN A 14 25.23 -14.70 -37.27
N VAL A 15 26.34 -15.26 -36.86
CA VAL A 15 27.67 -14.58 -36.95
C VAL A 15 28.62 -15.26 -37.97
N SER A 16 28.16 -16.21 -38.79
CA SER A 16 29.04 -16.89 -39.74
C SER A 16 29.00 -16.40 -41.20
N SER A 17 28.28 -15.30 -41.51
CA SER A 17 28.18 -14.82 -42.90
C SER A 17 28.76 -13.42 -43.16
N LEU A 18 29.39 -12.77 -42.17
CA LEU A 18 29.96 -11.42 -42.34
C LEU A 18 31.48 -11.31 -42.29
N THR A 19 32.22 -12.45 -42.27
CA THR A 19 33.68 -12.42 -42.18
C THR A 19 34.43 -12.52 -43.54
N ASN A 20 33.73 -12.45 -44.66
CA ASN A 20 34.38 -12.57 -46.01
C ASN A 20 34.30 -11.28 -46.86
N ILE A 21 34.13 -10.10 -46.32
CA ILE A 21 34.07 -8.84 -47.12
C ILE A 21 35.14 -7.83 -46.67
N PHE A 22 36.18 -8.19 -46.00
CA PHE A 22 37.28 -7.24 -45.72
C PHE A 22 38.55 -7.61 -46.48
N ASN A 23 38.79 -6.91 -47.57
CA ASN A 23 40.06 -6.91 -48.30
C ASN A 23 40.96 -5.78 -47.75
N PRO A 24 42.20 -6.04 -47.34
CA PRO A 24 43.03 -5.08 -46.59
C PRO A 24 43.69 -3.94 -47.40
N GLU A 25 43.31 -3.72 -48.66
CA GLU A 25 43.95 -2.70 -49.51
C GLU A 25 43.06 -1.45 -49.85
N MET A 26 42.08 -1.08 -49.07
CA MET A 26 41.36 0.15 -49.34
C MET A 26 41.91 1.34 -48.52
N GLY A 27 42.35 2.39 -49.23
CA GLY A 27 42.99 3.58 -48.67
C GLY A 27 42.03 4.45 -47.83
N TRP A 28 42.60 5.32 -47.00
CA TRP A 28 41.94 6.18 -46.01
C TRP A 28 40.77 7.05 -46.52
N THR A 29 40.71 7.33 -47.82
CA THR A 29 39.63 8.13 -48.41
C THR A 29 38.29 7.36 -48.49
N HIS A 30 38.30 6.06 -48.55
CA HIS A 30 37.07 5.24 -48.57
C HIS A 30 36.46 5.05 -47.19
N TRP A 31 37.27 5.14 -46.12
CA TRP A 31 36.78 5.08 -44.76
C TRP A 31 36.01 6.34 -44.37
N ILE A 32 36.39 7.52 -44.87
CA ILE A 32 35.67 8.77 -44.59
C ILE A 32 34.32 8.77 -45.29
N ILE A 33 34.20 8.21 -46.49
CA ILE A 33 32.93 8.10 -47.21
C ILE A 33 32.01 7.04 -46.54
N LEU A 34 32.56 5.92 -46.04
CA LEU A 34 31.74 4.94 -45.29
C LEU A 34 31.28 5.46 -43.95
N PHE A 35 32.12 6.25 -43.23
CA PHE A 35 31.73 6.92 -41.97
C PHE A 35 30.71 8.01 -42.20
N LEU A 36 30.78 8.75 -43.32
CA LEU A 36 29.77 9.73 -43.66
C LEU A 36 28.44 9.09 -44.09
N PHE A 37 28.47 7.93 -44.79
CA PHE A 37 27.25 7.19 -45.10
C PHE A 37 26.59 6.52 -43.89
N VAL A 38 27.36 6.02 -42.94
CA VAL A 38 26.84 5.49 -41.66
C VAL A 38 26.29 6.59 -40.78
N SER A 39 26.96 7.77 -40.75
CA SER A 39 26.51 8.93 -39.98
C SER A 39 25.27 9.59 -40.59
N VAL A 40 25.02 9.48 -41.90
CA VAL A 40 23.83 10.02 -42.56
C VAL A 40 22.69 8.99 -42.52
N CYS A 41 22.98 7.67 -42.37
CA CYS A 41 21.94 6.64 -42.22
C CYS A 41 21.36 6.57 -40.80
N GLU A 42 22.09 7.02 -39.76
CA GLU A 42 21.56 7.13 -38.40
C GLU A 42 20.56 8.29 -38.19
N CYS A 43 20.46 9.21 -39.16
CA CYS A 43 19.48 10.30 -39.09
C CYS A 43 18.08 9.97 -39.67
N TRP A 44 17.84 8.74 -40.16
CA TRP A 44 16.56 8.35 -40.76
C TRP A 44 15.91 7.10 -40.15
N LEU A 45 16.46 6.58 -39.06
CA LEU A 45 15.78 5.59 -38.21
C LEU A 45 15.45 6.27 -36.86
N GLN A 46 14.44 7.16 -36.86
CA GLN A 46 13.58 7.22 -35.69
C GLN A 46 12.90 5.84 -35.65
N PRO A 47 12.92 5.14 -34.51
CA PRO A 47 12.00 4.03 -34.34
C PRO A 47 10.61 4.66 -34.38
N ASP A 48 9.83 4.42 -35.44
CA ASP A 48 8.41 4.48 -35.34
C ASP A 48 8.08 3.59 -34.13
N SER A 49 7.74 4.23 -33.01
CA SER A 49 7.17 3.51 -31.90
C SER A 49 5.93 2.86 -32.46
N ASP A 50 5.88 1.53 -32.45
CA ASP A 50 4.66 0.80 -32.77
C ASP A 50 3.49 1.53 -32.08
N PRO A 51 2.44 1.91 -32.80
CA PRO A 51 1.34 2.66 -32.23
C PRO A 51 0.79 1.90 -31.04
N GLN A 52 0.79 2.55 -29.87
CA GLN A 52 0.34 1.92 -28.63
C GLN A 52 -1.15 1.56 -28.78
N MET A 53 -1.45 0.27 -28.75
CA MET A 53 -2.83 -0.23 -28.90
C MET A 53 -3.72 0.06 -27.68
N HIS A 54 -3.16 0.53 -26.58
CA HIS A 54 -3.86 0.93 -25.36
C HIS A 54 -2.98 1.87 -24.53
N GLY A 55 -3.60 2.64 -23.64
CA GLY A 55 -2.87 3.52 -22.73
C GLY A 55 -3.79 4.26 -21.78
N GLU A 56 -3.20 5.07 -20.94
CA GLU A 56 -3.87 5.89 -19.94
C GLU A 56 -3.51 7.36 -20.11
N VAL A 57 -4.50 8.24 -19.96
CA VAL A 57 -4.33 9.70 -19.99
C VAL A 57 -4.91 10.28 -18.71
N LYS A 58 -4.14 11.13 -18.05
CA LYS A 58 -4.54 11.80 -16.81
C LYS A 58 -4.31 13.30 -16.90
N SER A 59 -5.16 14.05 -16.23
CA SER A 59 -4.91 15.48 -16.04
C SER A 59 -3.62 15.72 -15.23
N PRO A 60 -2.92 16.84 -15.45
CA PRO A 60 -1.73 17.17 -14.67
C PRO A 60 -1.99 17.14 -13.17
N GLN A 61 -1.05 16.54 -12.43
CA GLN A 61 -1.07 16.36 -10.97
C GLN A 61 -2.13 15.36 -10.44
N TYR A 62 -2.97 14.76 -11.30
CA TYR A 62 -3.93 13.75 -10.84
C TYR A 62 -3.24 12.65 -9.98
N PRO A 63 -3.80 12.23 -8.83
CA PRO A 63 -5.09 12.58 -8.23
C PRO A 63 -5.09 13.81 -7.30
N GLN A 64 -4.10 14.67 -7.39
CA GLN A 64 -4.11 15.98 -6.73
C GLN A 64 -4.89 16.99 -7.58
N PRO A 65 -5.43 18.06 -7.00
CA PRO A 65 -6.13 19.09 -7.73
C PRO A 65 -5.28 19.68 -8.87
N TYR A 66 -5.89 19.84 -10.04
CA TYR A 66 -5.21 20.44 -11.18
C TYR A 66 -5.00 21.95 -10.99
N PRO A 67 -3.90 22.52 -11.51
CA PRO A 67 -3.65 23.95 -11.43
C PRO A 67 -4.55 24.75 -12.38
N PRO A 68 -4.85 26.03 -12.06
CA PRO A 68 -5.59 26.91 -12.93
C PRO A 68 -4.75 27.34 -14.16
N ASN A 69 -5.43 27.89 -15.17
CA ASN A 69 -4.85 28.38 -16.44
C ASN A 69 -4.06 27.30 -17.20
N LEU A 70 -4.53 26.06 -17.17
CA LEU A 70 -3.96 24.98 -17.96
C LEU A 70 -4.50 25.00 -19.40
N GLN A 71 -3.63 24.60 -20.31
CA GLN A 71 -4.00 24.19 -21.64
C GLN A 71 -3.10 23.02 -22.06
N GLU A 72 -3.59 21.83 -21.88
CA GLU A 72 -2.88 20.58 -22.20
C GLU A 72 -3.57 19.84 -23.34
N GLN A 73 -2.78 19.21 -24.19
CA GLN A 73 -3.27 18.46 -25.33
C GLN A 73 -2.58 17.09 -25.40
N TRP A 74 -3.37 16.05 -25.65
CA TRP A 74 -2.89 14.71 -25.94
C TRP A 74 -3.41 14.27 -27.30
N ASP A 75 -2.51 13.87 -28.18
CA ASP A 75 -2.84 13.28 -29.47
C ASP A 75 -2.62 11.76 -29.39
N LEU A 76 -3.74 11.04 -29.37
CA LEU A 76 -3.75 9.58 -29.29
C LEU A 76 -3.83 9.01 -30.71
N SER A 77 -3.06 7.97 -31.00
CA SER A 77 -3.10 7.26 -32.27
C SER A 77 -2.89 5.77 -32.07
N VAL A 78 -3.64 4.97 -32.80
CA VAL A 78 -3.52 3.52 -32.86
C VAL A 78 -3.23 3.09 -34.30
N ALA A 79 -2.99 1.80 -34.54
CA ALA A 79 -2.72 1.29 -35.90
C ALA A 79 -3.87 1.58 -36.87
N GLU A 80 -3.57 1.66 -38.15
CA GLU A 80 -4.60 1.72 -39.21
C GLU A 80 -5.48 0.47 -39.12
N GLY A 81 -6.77 0.59 -39.50
CA GLY A 81 -7.77 -0.46 -39.33
C GLY A 81 -8.38 -0.56 -37.95
N TYR A 82 -7.96 0.30 -37.02
CA TYR A 82 -8.52 0.36 -35.67
C TYR A 82 -9.07 1.75 -35.34
N GLN A 83 -10.00 1.79 -34.42
CA GLN A 83 -10.54 2.99 -33.79
C GLN A 83 -10.22 3.03 -32.31
N ILE A 84 -10.28 4.20 -31.72
CA ILE A 84 -9.95 4.39 -30.29
C ILE A 84 -11.24 4.38 -29.49
N GLN A 85 -11.32 3.49 -28.50
CA GLN A 85 -12.32 3.55 -27.45
C GLN A 85 -11.68 4.23 -26.23
N LEU A 86 -12.19 5.40 -25.88
CA LEU A 86 -11.79 6.17 -24.71
C LEU A 86 -12.83 5.98 -23.60
N THR A 87 -12.42 5.56 -22.43
CA THR A 87 -13.28 5.34 -21.26
C THR A 87 -12.73 6.11 -20.07
N PHE A 88 -13.58 6.90 -19.43
CA PHE A 88 -13.20 7.63 -18.22
C PHE A 88 -13.33 6.73 -17.01
N THR A 89 -12.24 6.58 -16.26
CA THR A 89 -12.23 5.86 -15.00
C THR A 89 -12.52 6.76 -13.81
N HIS A 90 -12.25 8.06 -13.96
CA HIS A 90 -12.59 9.10 -13.00
C HIS A 90 -12.65 10.45 -13.71
N MET A 91 -13.60 11.29 -13.29
CA MET A 91 -13.70 12.69 -13.74
C MET A 91 -14.31 13.56 -12.65
N ASP A 92 -13.58 14.59 -12.28
CA ASP A 92 -13.96 15.62 -11.33
C ASP A 92 -13.36 16.95 -11.79
N ILE A 93 -14.03 17.59 -12.74
CA ILE A 93 -13.66 18.88 -13.35
C ILE A 93 -14.69 19.90 -12.89
N GLU A 94 -14.33 21.17 -12.72
CA GLU A 94 -15.25 22.22 -12.29
C GLU A 94 -16.52 22.20 -13.15
N ALA A 95 -17.68 22.08 -12.47
CA ALA A 95 -18.95 21.99 -13.16
C ALA A 95 -19.45 23.39 -13.57
N SER A 96 -19.87 23.50 -14.84
CA SER A 96 -20.49 24.73 -15.34
C SER A 96 -21.44 24.41 -16.50
N ALA A 97 -22.48 25.19 -16.67
CA ALA A 97 -23.41 25.01 -17.77
C ALA A 97 -22.66 25.13 -19.13
N GLY A 98 -22.69 24.05 -19.93
CA GLY A 98 -21.95 23.97 -21.20
C GLY A 98 -20.43 23.94 -21.07
N CYS A 99 -19.91 23.65 -19.90
CA CYS A 99 -18.47 23.55 -19.60
C CYS A 99 -17.72 24.84 -19.99
N HIS A 100 -18.19 26.00 -19.51
CA HIS A 100 -17.62 27.31 -19.88
C HIS A 100 -16.34 27.66 -19.12
N TYR A 101 -16.19 27.18 -17.86
CA TYR A 101 -15.02 27.45 -17.04
C TYR A 101 -13.90 26.46 -17.41
N ASP A 102 -14.00 25.26 -16.87
CA ASP A 102 -13.04 24.20 -17.14
C ASP A 102 -13.66 23.14 -18.06
N ALA A 103 -12.88 22.61 -18.97
CA ALA A 103 -13.41 21.64 -19.91
C ALA A 103 -12.34 20.66 -20.43
N LEU A 104 -12.71 19.40 -20.53
CA LEU A 104 -12.04 18.42 -21.35
C LEU A 104 -12.81 18.28 -22.66
N THR A 105 -12.18 18.65 -23.78
CA THR A 105 -12.75 18.52 -25.12
C THR A 105 -12.08 17.37 -25.85
N VAL A 106 -12.90 16.48 -26.39
CA VAL A 106 -12.45 15.34 -27.20
C VAL A 106 -12.77 15.61 -28.66
N LEU A 107 -11.76 15.50 -29.51
CA LEU A 107 -11.88 15.83 -30.95
C LEU A 107 -11.37 14.69 -31.82
N TYR A 108 -12.01 14.56 -32.99
CA TYR A 108 -11.51 13.75 -34.09
C TYR A 108 -11.38 14.66 -35.32
N GLU A 109 -10.17 14.80 -35.87
CA GLU A 109 -9.87 15.67 -37.04
C GLU A 109 -10.45 17.09 -36.89
N GLY A 110 -10.35 17.66 -35.69
CA GLY A 110 -10.89 19.02 -35.41
C GLY A 110 -12.40 19.09 -35.15
N LYS A 111 -13.14 18.00 -35.32
CA LYS A 111 -14.55 17.91 -34.97
C LYS A 111 -14.72 17.49 -33.52
N VAL A 112 -15.53 18.22 -32.77
CA VAL A 112 -15.80 17.92 -31.36
C VAL A 112 -16.71 16.69 -31.26
N LEU A 113 -16.20 15.63 -30.61
CA LEU A 113 -16.97 14.43 -30.26
C LEU A 113 -17.68 14.58 -28.92
N GLY A 114 -17.05 15.34 -27.99
CA GLY A 114 -17.61 15.63 -26.68
C GLY A 114 -16.85 16.73 -25.97
N LYS A 115 -17.55 17.46 -25.09
CA LYS A 115 -16.99 18.46 -24.19
C LYS A 115 -17.53 18.17 -22.79
N PHE A 116 -16.66 17.92 -21.83
CA PHE A 116 -16.98 17.34 -20.53
C PHE A 116 -16.46 18.19 -19.38
N CYS A 117 -17.25 18.25 -18.32
CA CYS A 117 -16.94 18.88 -17.04
C CYS A 117 -17.91 18.36 -15.96
N GLY A 118 -17.63 18.65 -14.70
CA GLY A 118 -18.40 18.16 -13.58
C GLY A 118 -17.89 16.82 -13.05
N SER A 119 -18.60 16.29 -12.07
CA SER A 119 -18.45 14.94 -11.51
C SER A 119 -19.76 14.16 -11.68
N GLU A 120 -19.77 12.87 -11.39
CA GLU A 120 -20.93 11.98 -11.59
C GLU A 120 -22.24 12.48 -10.95
N HIS A 121 -22.15 13.30 -9.91
CA HIS A 121 -23.31 13.84 -9.17
C HIS A 121 -23.49 15.35 -9.29
N SER A 122 -22.77 16.01 -10.19
CA SER A 122 -22.91 17.45 -10.42
C SER A 122 -24.26 17.80 -11.02
N ALA A 123 -24.94 18.80 -10.46
CA ALA A 123 -26.22 19.30 -11.00
C ALA A 123 -26.05 20.05 -12.33
N ASP A 124 -24.92 20.74 -12.47
CA ASP A 124 -24.49 21.44 -13.67
C ASP A 124 -23.26 20.73 -14.25
N GLY A 125 -23.03 20.90 -15.56
CA GLY A 125 -21.91 20.27 -16.26
C GLY A 125 -22.34 19.16 -17.21
N HIS A 126 -21.39 18.50 -17.80
CA HIS A 126 -21.60 17.41 -18.75
C HIS A 126 -20.59 16.30 -18.46
N HIS A 127 -20.95 15.39 -17.55
CA HIS A 127 -20.14 14.23 -17.20
C HIS A 127 -20.41 13.08 -18.18
N PRO A 128 -19.39 12.38 -18.69
CA PRO A 128 -19.55 11.31 -19.70
C PRO A 128 -20.26 10.06 -19.13
N GLY A 129 -20.39 9.93 -17.82
CA GLY A 129 -20.92 8.73 -17.18
C GLY A 129 -20.01 7.52 -17.40
N ASN A 130 -20.64 6.34 -17.53
CA ASN A 130 -19.96 5.08 -17.85
C ASN A 130 -19.90 4.81 -19.36
N GLN A 131 -20.21 5.82 -20.20
CA GLN A 131 -20.18 5.65 -21.65
C GLN A 131 -18.76 5.88 -22.17
N SER A 132 -18.27 4.94 -22.98
CA SER A 132 -17.04 5.13 -23.71
C SER A 132 -17.28 5.98 -24.97
N ILE A 133 -16.29 6.79 -25.31
CA ILE A 133 -16.25 7.56 -26.56
C ILE A 133 -15.50 6.74 -27.58
N LEU A 134 -16.14 6.50 -28.71
CA LEU A 134 -15.54 5.79 -29.82
C LEU A 134 -15.13 6.80 -30.91
N SER A 135 -13.86 6.78 -31.31
CA SER A 135 -13.37 7.63 -32.39
C SER A 135 -13.83 7.09 -33.75
N PRO A 136 -14.12 7.94 -34.75
CA PRO A 136 -14.44 7.47 -36.11
C PRO A 136 -13.26 6.79 -36.83
N GLY A 137 -12.04 6.95 -36.37
CA GLY A 137 -10.83 6.35 -36.95
C GLY A 137 -9.72 6.21 -35.94
N ASN A 138 -8.49 6.03 -36.40
CA ASN A 138 -7.33 5.64 -35.57
C ASN A 138 -6.68 6.78 -34.78
N ARG A 139 -7.29 7.96 -34.71
CA ARG A 139 -6.75 9.13 -33.98
C ARG A 139 -7.79 9.76 -33.08
N LEU A 140 -7.34 10.41 -32.03
CA LEU A 140 -8.17 11.16 -31.11
C LEU A 140 -7.33 12.25 -30.43
N THR A 141 -7.84 13.46 -30.37
CA THR A 141 -7.20 14.58 -29.67
C THR A 141 -8.02 14.96 -28.44
N LEU A 142 -7.37 15.02 -27.29
CA LEU A 142 -7.96 15.52 -26.06
C LEU A 142 -7.34 16.87 -25.73
N ILE A 143 -8.16 17.87 -25.42
CA ILE A 143 -7.73 19.19 -24.98
C ILE A 143 -8.36 19.49 -23.63
N PHE A 144 -7.53 19.65 -22.62
CA PHE A 144 -7.95 20.07 -21.29
C PHE A 144 -7.59 21.52 -21.06
N GLN A 145 -8.61 22.35 -20.85
CA GLN A 145 -8.47 23.78 -20.60
C GLN A 145 -9.12 24.13 -19.28
N THR A 146 -8.42 24.93 -18.48
CA THR A 146 -8.94 25.42 -17.21
C THR A 146 -8.86 26.94 -17.18
N ASP A 147 -9.78 27.57 -16.46
CA ASP A 147 -9.79 28.99 -16.23
C ASP A 147 -8.77 29.42 -15.14
N ASN A 148 -8.92 30.58 -14.56
CA ASN A 148 -7.97 31.13 -13.59
C ASN A 148 -8.23 30.69 -12.13
N ASN A 149 -9.19 29.81 -11.89
CA ASN A 149 -9.61 29.40 -10.55
C ASN A 149 -9.94 27.88 -10.51
N ASN A 150 -9.59 27.23 -9.41
CA ASN A 150 -10.12 25.93 -9.04
C ASN A 150 -10.68 26.08 -7.61
N PRO A 151 -12.01 26.05 -7.40
CA PRO A 151 -12.67 26.55 -6.19
C PRO A 151 -12.10 26.00 -4.88
N GLU A 152 -11.72 26.88 -3.94
CA GLU A 152 -11.06 26.51 -2.66
C GLU A 152 -11.88 25.58 -1.75
N ARG A 153 -13.22 25.59 -1.87
CA ARG A 153 -14.10 24.75 -1.04
C ARG A 153 -14.21 23.32 -1.52
N HIS A 154 -13.96 23.09 -2.79
CA HIS A 154 -13.92 21.79 -3.43
C HIS A 154 -12.95 21.89 -4.59
N GLN A 155 -11.71 21.54 -4.33
CA GLN A 155 -10.67 21.54 -5.37
C GLN A 155 -10.85 20.29 -6.25
N ASN A 156 -11.26 20.52 -7.48
CA ASN A 156 -11.47 19.47 -8.46
C ASN A 156 -10.13 18.81 -8.84
N VAL A 157 -10.11 17.48 -8.90
CA VAL A 157 -8.86 16.72 -9.10
C VAL A 157 -8.58 16.36 -10.56
N GLY A 158 -9.51 16.63 -11.47
CA GLY A 158 -9.34 16.41 -12.90
C GLY A 158 -9.88 15.05 -13.36
N PHE A 159 -9.17 14.39 -14.26
CA PHE A 159 -9.64 13.15 -14.86
C PHE A 159 -8.54 12.10 -14.98
N SER A 160 -8.99 10.85 -15.06
CA SER A 160 -8.23 9.70 -15.54
C SER A 160 -9.05 8.96 -16.56
N ALA A 161 -8.48 8.68 -17.71
CA ALA A 161 -9.12 7.97 -18.81
C ALA A 161 -8.19 6.89 -19.37
N GLN A 162 -8.76 5.79 -19.78
CA GLN A 162 -8.06 4.73 -20.50
C GLN A 162 -8.52 4.70 -21.94
N TYR A 163 -7.61 4.45 -22.85
CA TYR A 163 -7.94 4.22 -24.24
C TYR A 163 -7.42 2.87 -24.71
N GLN A 164 -8.16 2.26 -25.60
CA GLN A 164 -7.78 1.02 -26.26
C GLN A 164 -8.18 1.05 -27.74
N ALA A 165 -7.39 0.37 -28.54
CA ALA A 165 -7.72 0.13 -29.93
C ALA A 165 -8.82 -0.93 -30.04
N ILE A 166 -9.85 -0.63 -30.79
CA ILE A 166 -10.89 -1.57 -31.16
C ILE A 166 -10.86 -1.68 -32.66
N ASP A 167 -11.10 -2.87 -33.18
CA ASP A 167 -11.22 -3.10 -34.60
C ASP A 167 -12.25 -2.17 -35.24
N LEU A 168 -11.88 -1.53 -36.34
CA LEU A 168 -12.79 -0.71 -37.12
C LEU A 168 -13.57 -1.63 -38.04
N ASP A 169 -14.87 -1.70 -37.86
CA ASP A 169 -15.71 -2.42 -38.79
C ASP A 169 -15.88 -1.57 -40.06
N GLU A 170 -14.99 -1.77 -41.03
CA GLU A 170 -15.05 -1.04 -42.33
C GLU A 170 -16.30 -1.38 -43.10
N CYS A 171 -16.87 -2.56 -42.87
CA CYS A 171 -18.07 -3.03 -43.57
C CYS A 171 -19.34 -2.32 -43.09
N SER A 172 -19.39 -1.88 -41.85
CA SER A 172 -20.51 -1.12 -41.26
C SER A 172 -20.34 0.40 -41.40
N SER A 173 -19.20 0.86 -41.89
CA SER A 173 -18.94 2.29 -42.06
C SER A 173 -19.78 2.87 -43.24
N PRO A 174 -20.37 4.08 -43.08
CA PRO A 174 -21.05 4.74 -44.18
C PRO A 174 -20.09 4.97 -45.35
N ALA A 175 -20.59 4.80 -46.57
CA ALA A 175 -19.81 5.01 -47.78
C ALA A 175 -19.13 6.40 -47.76
N PRO A 176 -17.85 6.49 -48.20
CA PRO A 176 -17.12 7.76 -48.21
C PRO A 176 -17.87 8.83 -49.03
N GLU A 177 -17.85 10.09 -48.54
CA GLU A 177 -18.50 11.22 -49.21
C GLU A 177 -17.82 11.60 -50.56
N ASP A 178 -16.67 11.01 -50.87
CA ASP A 178 -15.93 11.24 -52.12
C ASP A 178 -16.49 10.54 -53.34
N GLY A 179 -17.58 9.79 -53.18
CA GLY A 179 -18.24 9.09 -54.28
C GLY A 179 -17.55 7.79 -54.71
N SER A 180 -16.60 7.26 -53.96
CA SER A 180 -15.88 6.01 -54.26
C SER A 180 -16.73 4.74 -54.12
N GLY A 181 -17.99 4.88 -53.70
CA GLY A 181 -18.90 3.75 -53.47
C GLY A 181 -18.61 2.93 -52.21
N PRO A 182 -19.35 1.86 -51.96
CA PRO A 182 -19.15 0.98 -50.82
C PRO A 182 -17.76 0.31 -50.88
N VAL A 183 -17.22 -0.06 -49.71
CA VAL A 183 -15.90 -0.69 -49.56
C VAL A 183 -15.79 -1.96 -50.40
N CYS A 184 -16.84 -2.78 -50.48
CA CYS A 184 -16.97 -3.97 -51.35
C CYS A 184 -18.18 -3.86 -52.24
N ASP A 185 -18.11 -4.47 -53.42
CA ASP A 185 -19.17 -4.44 -54.42
C ASP A 185 -20.45 -5.18 -53.97
N GLN A 186 -20.31 -6.33 -53.33
CA GLN A 186 -21.44 -7.14 -52.87
C GLN A 186 -21.35 -7.50 -51.37
N ILE A 187 -20.35 -8.25 -50.94
CA ILE A 187 -20.23 -8.75 -49.59
C ILE A 187 -18.91 -8.24 -48.97
N CYS A 188 -19.03 -7.65 -47.80
CA CYS A 188 -17.89 -7.20 -47.02
C CYS A 188 -17.80 -8.05 -45.74
N LEU A 189 -16.62 -8.59 -45.46
CA LEU A 189 -16.32 -9.39 -44.27
C LEU A 189 -15.28 -8.63 -43.46
N ASN A 190 -15.68 -8.12 -42.30
CA ASN A 190 -14.76 -7.46 -41.39
C ASN A 190 -13.76 -8.47 -40.81
N THR A 191 -12.50 -8.08 -40.74
CA THR A 191 -11.41 -8.85 -40.10
C THR A 191 -10.62 -7.94 -39.21
N LEU A 192 -9.81 -8.48 -38.29
CA LEU A 192 -9.01 -7.67 -37.39
C LEU A 192 -8.01 -6.76 -38.14
N GLY A 193 -8.24 -5.44 -38.05
CA GLY A 193 -7.42 -4.42 -38.70
C GLY A 193 -7.59 -4.29 -40.21
N SER A 194 -8.61 -4.93 -40.82
CA SER A 194 -8.88 -4.89 -42.25
C SER A 194 -10.22 -5.53 -42.61
N TYR A 195 -10.52 -5.65 -43.90
CA TYR A 195 -11.71 -6.29 -44.41
C TYR A 195 -11.39 -7.16 -45.62
N LEU A 196 -12.31 -8.07 -45.98
CA LEU A 196 -12.27 -8.87 -47.18
C LEU A 196 -13.56 -8.71 -47.96
N CYS A 197 -13.44 -8.49 -49.26
CA CYS A 197 -14.60 -8.48 -50.16
C CYS A 197 -14.89 -9.84 -50.74
N SER A 198 -16.15 -10.10 -50.97
CA SER A 198 -16.62 -11.33 -51.58
C SER A 198 -17.86 -11.11 -52.46
N CYS A 199 -18.21 -12.10 -53.23
CA CYS A 199 -19.32 -11.97 -54.17
C CYS A 199 -20.46 -12.94 -53.86
N HIS A 200 -21.69 -12.55 -54.20
CA HIS A 200 -22.86 -13.41 -54.13
C HIS A 200 -22.78 -14.59 -55.08
N HIS A 201 -23.61 -15.57 -54.80
CA HIS A 201 -23.75 -16.73 -55.67
C HIS A 201 -23.91 -16.34 -57.15
N GLY A 202 -23.12 -16.92 -58.04
CA GLY A 202 -23.09 -16.60 -59.46
C GLY A 202 -22.14 -15.49 -59.87
N TYR A 203 -21.36 -14.95 -58.93
CA TYR A 203 -20.35 -13.94 -59.20
C TYR A 203 -18.96 -14.40 -58.70
N GLU A 204 -17.92 -13.97 -59.41
CA GLU A 204 -16.52 -14.17 -59.04
C GLU A 204 -15.86 -12.84 -58.68
N LEU A 205 -15.01 -12.83 -57.64
CA LEU A 205 -14.25 -11.66 -57.24
C LEU A 205 -13.17 -11.36 -58.29
N ARG A 206 -13.09 -10.12 -58.78
CA ARG A 206 -12.06 -9.69 -59.70
C ARG A 206 -10.69 -9.54 -59.01
N SER A 207 -9.67 -9.37 -59.84
CA SER A 207 -8.30 -9.18 -59.38
C SER A 207 -8.07 -7.91 -58.55
N ASP A 208 -9.02 -6.95 -58.61
CA ASP A 208 -9.01 -5.76 -57.76
C ASP A 208 -9.41 -6.03 -56.29
N GLN A 209 -9.81 -7.27 -55.98
CA GLN A 209 -10.23 -7.73 -54.65
C GLN A 209 -11.46 -6.98 -54.10
N ARG A 210 -12.27 -6.28 -54.95
CA ARG A 210 -13.41 -5.45 -54.53
C ARG A 210 -14.65 -5.66 -55.40
N SER A 211 -14.49 -5.78 -56.72
CA SER A 211 -15.63 -5.88 -57.66
C SER A 211 -15.95 -7.31 -58.04
N CYS A 212 -17.23 -7.58 -58.25
CA CYS A 212 -17.76 -8.89 -58.58
C CYS A 212 -18.14 -9.00 -60.05
N MET A 213 -17.84 -10.12 -60.65
CA MET A 213 -18.19 -10.43 -62.07
C MET A 213 -19.13 -11.62 -62.10
N LEU A 214 -20.17 -11.54 -62.93
CA LEU A 214 -21.12 -12.66 -63.11
C LEU A 214 -20.39 -13.90 -63.60
N SER A 215 -20.50 -15.01 -62.89
CA SER A 215 -19.95 -16.33 -63.22
C SER A 215 -21.02 -17.40 -63.07
N CYS A 216 -20.86 -18.54 -63.72
CA CYS A 216 -21.81 -19.65 -63.58
C CYS A 216 -21.78 -20.21 -62.17
N GLY A 217 -22.70 -19.83 -61.33
CA GLY A 217 -23.13 -20.54 -60.15
C GLY A 217 -22.15 -20.61 -58.96
N GLY A 218 -21.77 -19.50 -58.40
CA GLY A 218 -21.09 -19.49 -57.12
C GLY A 218 -21.35 -18.19 -56.35
N GLY A 219 -21.30 -18.27 -55.06
CA GLY A 219 -21.43 -17.11 -54.19
C GLY A 219 -20.91 -17.41 -52.80
N ILE A 220 -20.70 -16.36 -52.03
CA ILE A 220 -20.42 -16.50 -50.59
C ILE A 220 -21.70 -16.23 -49.84
N PHE A 221 -21.99 -17.08 -48.88
CA PHE A 221 -23.14 -17.04 -47.99
C PHE A 221 -22.57 -16.82 -46.58
N ASP A 222 -22.85 -15.69 -45.98
CA ASP A 222 -22.35 -15.25 -44.69
C ASP A 222 -23.46 -15.11 -43.63
N GLU A 223 -24.72 -15.27 -44.06
CA GLU A 223 -25.84 -15.26 -43.14
C GLU A 223 -25.79 -16.44 -42.16
N PRO A 224 -26.35 -16.30 -40.92
CA PRO A 224 -26.32 -17.35 -39.92
C PRO A 224 -27.06 -18.63 -40.30
N GLU A 225 -28.02 -18.52 -41.18
CA GLU A 225 -28.82 -19.63 -41.71
C GLU A 225 -29.24 -19.32 -43.16
N GLY A 226 -29.42 -20.32 -43.95
CA GLY A 226 -29.83 -20.11 -45.32
C GLY A 226 -30.15 -21.42 -46.04
N HIS A 227 -30.70 -21.27 -47.23
CA HIS A 227 -31.08 -22.37 -48.11
C HIS A 227 -30.28 -22.32 -49.40
N LEU A 228 -29.65 -23.43 -49.75
CA LEU A 228 -28.93 -23.59 -51.02
C LEU A 228 -29.50 -24.73 -51.83
N SER A 229 -29.50 -24.55 -53.12
CA SER A 229 -29.92 -25.61 -54.04
C SER A 229 -29.13 -25.59 -55.37
N SER A 230 -29.03 -26.71 -55.99
CA SER A 230 -28.47 -26.78 -57.33
C SER A 230 -29.32 -26.04 -58.35
N PRO A 231 -28.74 -25.51 -59.48
CA PRO A 231 -29.47 -24.84 -60.50
C PRO A 231 -30.54 -25.78 -61.11
N GLY A 232 -31.77 -25.26 -61.21
CA GLY A 232 -32.91 -25.99 -61.75
C GLY A 232 -33.65 -26.95 -60.80
N TYR A 233 -33.12 -27.17 -59.56
CA TYR A 233 -33.74 -28.05 -58.55
C TYR A 233 -35.22 -27.72 -58.31
N PRO A 234 -36.13 -28.70 -58.25
CA PRO A 234 -35.90 -30.17 -58.24
C PRO A 234 -35.85 -30.84 -59.61
N ASN A 235 -35.67 -30.09 -60.67
CA ASN A 235 -35.52 -30.61 -62.02
C ASN A 235 -34.04 -30.68 -62.43
N SER A 236 -33.70 -31.45 -63.46
CA SER A 236 -32.34 -31.51 -64.00
C SER A 236 -31.86 -30.14 -64.45
N PRO A 237 -30.60 -29.76 -64.15
CA PRO A 237 -30.02 -28.50 -64.58
C PRO A 237 -29.98 -28.42 -66.09
N PRO A 238 -30.13 -27.22 -66.68
CA PRO A 238 -30.00 -27.05 -68.12
C PRO A 238 -28.52 -27.09 -68.50
N HIS A 239 -28.07 -28.15 -69.15
CA HIS A 239 -26.68 -28.34 -69.64
C HIS A 239 -25.66 -28.51 -68.60
N ALA A 240 -24.40 -28.76 -68.99
CA ALA A 240 -23.25 -28.87 -68.13
C ALA A 240 -23.05 -27.63 -67.28
N VAL A 241 -22.98 -27.80 -65.93
CA VAL A 241 -22.78 -26.71 -65.00
C VAL A 241 -21.63 -27.03 -64.06
N SER A 242 -20.84 -26.00 -63.76
CA SER A 242 -19.83 -26.05 -62.71
C SER A 242 -20.06 -24.87 -61.78
N CYS A 243 -20.61 -25.14 -60.62
CA CYS A 243 -21.06 -24.12 -59.67
C CYS A 243 -20.34 -24.28 -58.34
N GLN A 244 -19.87 -23.16 -57.79
CA GLN A 244 -19.18 -23.13 -56.53
C GLN A 244 -19.97 -22.30 -55.51
N TYR A 245 -20.26 -22.87 -54.36
CA TYR A 245 -20.92 -22.22 -53.24
C TYR A 245 -19.93 -22.18 -52.07
N VAL A 246 -19.80 -21.04 -51.45
CA VAL A 246 -18.94 -20.89 -50.26
C VAL A 246 -19.80 -20.35 -49.11
N ILE A 247 -19.99 -21.15 -48.10
CA ILE A 247 -20.58 -20.70 -46.86
C ILE A 247 -19.38 -20.25 -45.99
N ALA A 248 -19.33 -18.95 -45.70
CA ALA A 248 -18.22 -18.38 -44.93
C ALA A 248 -18.78 -17.42 -43.86
N VAL A 249 -18.95 -17.93 -42.67
CA VAL A 249 -19.49 -17.18 -41.54
C VAL A 249 -18.35 -16.70 -40.64
N GLU A 250 -18.67 -15.78 -39.74
CA GLU A 250 -17.70 -15.22 -38.79
C GLU A 250 -16.93 -16.33 -38.04
N SER A 251 -15.66 -16.11 -37.85
CA SER A 251 -14.82 -17.00 -36.99
C SER A 251 -15.40 -17.04 -35.58
N GLY A 252 -15.56 -18.22 -35.03
CA GLY A 252 -16.28 -18.44 -33.76
C GLY A 252 -17.65 -19.02 -33.89
N PHE A 253 -18.10 -19.20 -35.15
CA PHE A 253 -19.27 -20.01 -35.49
C PHE A 253 -18.86 -21.25 -36.29
N THR A 254 -19.64 -22.29 -36.21
CA THR A 254 -19.49 -23.50 -37.01
C THR A 254 -20.76 -23.74 -37.82
N VAL A 255 -20.60 -24.21 -39.02
CA VAL A 255 -21.68 -24.47 -39.97
C VAL A 255 -22.16 -25.93 -39.87
N SER A 256 -23.46 -26.13 -39.84
CA SER A 256 -24.11 -27.44 -40.01
C SER A 256 -24.93 -27.42 -41.31
N LEU A 257 -24.79 -28.47 -42.10
CA LEU A 257 -25.51 -28.63 -43.37
C LEU A 257 -26.56 -29.72 -43.20
N SER A 258 -27.80 -29.41 -43.52
CA SER A 258 -28.93 -30.36 -43.49
C SER A 258 -29.46 -30.57 -44.92
N PHE A 259 -29.09 -31.67 -45.54
CA PHE A 259 -29.54 -31.98 -46.89
C PHE A 259 -30.97 -32.49 -46.87
N SER A 260 -31.76 -32.05 -47.87
CA SER A 260 -33.12 -32.55 -48.07
C SER A 260 -33.13 -34.01 -48.47
N ASP A 261 -34.23 -34.72 -48.23
CA ASP A 261 -34.42 -36.11 -48.63
C ASP A 261 -34.46 -36.30 -50.16
N ASN A 262 -34.79 -35.27 -50.93
CA ASN A 262 -34.81 -35.28 -52.40
C ASN A 262 -33.41 -35.01 -52.97
N PHE A 263 -32.43 -35.76 -52.57
CA PHE A 263 -31.07 -35.72 -53.11
C PHE A 263 -30.93 -36.73 -54.23
N GLN A 264 -30.59 -36.28 -55.45
CA GLN A 264 -30.37 -37.17 -56.58
C GLN A 264 -29.29 -36.60 -57.50
N ILE A 265 -28.11 -37.16 -57.44
CA ILE A 265 -26.96 -36.88 -58.30
C ILE A 265 -26.56 -38.21 -58.93
N GLU A 266 -26.43 -38.26 -60.27
CA GLU A 266 -26.10 -39.50 -60.95
C GLU A 266 -24.81 -40.13 -60.38
N SER A 267 -24.83 -41.45 -60.28
CA SER A 267 -23.71 -42.25 -59.77
C SER A 267 -23.63 -43.54 -60.57
N VAL A 268 -22.41 -44.04 -60.69
CA VAL A 268 -22.15 -45.33 -61.31
C VAL A 268 -21.80 -46.33 -60.23
N ASP A 269 -22.60 -47.44 -60.14
CA ASP A 269 -22.30 -48.49 -59.18
C ASP A 269 -21.09 -49.31 -59.65
N THR A 270 -20.07 -49.40 -58.81
CA THR A 270 -18.88 -50.20 -59.03
C THR A 270 -18.72 -51.21 -57.89
N GLU A 271 -17.88 -52.26 -58.15
CA GLU A 271 -17.56 -53.25 -57.09
C GLU A 271 -16.97 -52.63 -55.83
N GLN A 272 -16.48 -51.42 -55.93
CA GLN A 272 -15.86 -50.68 -54.81
C GLN A 272 -16.81 -49.63 -54.18
N GLY A 273 -18.10 -49.55 -54.63
CA GLY A 273 -19.12 -48.63 -54.14
C GLY A 273 -19.53 -47.58 -55.18
N LEU A 274 -20.31 -46.58 -54.75
CA LEU A 274 -20.76 -45.50 -55.64
C LEU A 274 -19.61 -44.65 -56.15
N ASN A 275 -19.51 -44.51 -57.47
CA ASN A 275 -18.50 -43.70 -58.15
C ASN A 275 -19.16 -42.47 -58.79
N CYS A 276 -18.72 -41.27 -58.39
CA CYS A 276 -19.19 -39.99 -58.92
C CYS A 276 -18.32 -39.60 -60.15
N LEU A 277 -18.60 -40.15 -61.34
CA LEU A 277 -17.77 -39.95 -62.54
C LEU A 277 -18.12 -38.64 -63.26
N HIS A 278 -19.38 -38.43 -63.61
CA HIS A 278 -19.85 -37.36 -64.48
C HIS A 278 -20.51 -36.23 -63.72
N HIS A 279 -21.24 -36.54 -62.63
CA HIS A 279 -21.95 -35.61 -61.81
C HIS A 279 -21.51 -35.80 -60.38
N TRP A 280 -21.21 -34.68 -59.67
CA TRP A 280 -20.80 -34.75 -58.26
C TRP A 280 -21.03 -33.42 -57.56
N LEU A 281 -21.27 -33.51 -56.25
CA LEU A 281 -21.20 -32.44 -55.30
C LEU A 281 -19.98 -32.68 -54.41
N GLN A 282 -18.96 -31.86 -54.51
CA GLN A 282 -17.79 -31.97 -53.63
C GLN A 282 -17.91 -30.99 -52.50
N LEU A 283 -17.85 -31.52 -51.30
CA LEU A 283 -17.82 -30.77 -50.08
C LEU A 283 -16.35 -30.67 -49.61
N THR A 284 -15.85 -29.44 -49.52
CA THR A 284 -14.49 -29.14 -49.01
C THR A 284 -14.64 -28.39 -47.71
N ILE A 285 -14.15 -28.98 -46.66
CA ILE A 285 -14.06 -28.39 -45.30
C ILE A 285 -12.57 -28.19 -45.00
N PRO A 286 -12.13 -27.05 -44.52
CA PRO A 286 -10.75 -26.85 -44.11
C PRO A 286 -10.24 -27.98 -43.20
N ASP A 287 -8.99 -28.36 -43.38
CA ASP A 287 -8.31 -29.42 -42.63
C ASP A 287 -8.93 -30.83 -42.70
N ARG A 288 -9.81 -31.08 -43.68
CA ARG A 288 -10.39 -32.40 -43.99
C ARG A 288 -10.24 -32.75 -45.46
N GLU A 289 -10.15 -34.06 -45.74
CA GLU A 289 -10.20 -34.55 -47.10
C GLU A 289 -11.53 -34.18 -47.76
N PRO A 290 -11.54 -33.65 -49.00
CA PRO A 290 -12.77 -33.35 -49.72
C PRO A 290 -13.65 -34.59 -49.92
N ILE A 291 -14.93 -34.44 -49.67
CA ILE A 291 -15.92 -35.50 -49.77
C ILE A 291 -16.74 -35.30 -51.08
N LYS A 292 -16.70 -36.28 -51.95
CA LYS A 292 -17.57 -36.29 -53.13
C LYS A 292 -18.87 -37.03 -52.82
N LEU A 293 -20.00 -36.38 -53.12
CA LEU A 293 -21.36 -36.85 -52.89
C LEU A 293 -22.07 -37.08 -54.23
N CYS A 294 -22.66 -38.25 -54.41
CA CYS A 294 -23.52 -38.61 -55.51
C CYS A 294 -24.44 -39.78 -55.09
N GLY A 295 -25.34 -40.19 -55.94
CA GLY A 295 -26.36 -41.22 -55.63
C GLY A 295 -27.75 -40.60 -55.32
N SER A 296 -28.63 -41.45 -54.84
CA SER A 296 -30.01 -41.08 -54.48
C SER A 296 -30.27 -41.04 -52.96
N LYS A 297 -29.25 -41.28 -52.16
CA LYS A 297 -29.38 -41.25 -50.71
C LYS A 297 -28.88 -39.91 -50.19
N SER A 298 -29.78 -39.18 -49.53
CA SER A 298 -29.42 -37.92 -48.87
C SER A 298 -28.28 -38.13 -47.85
N PRO A 299 -27.26 -37.24 -47.83
CA PRO A 299 -26.23 -37.25 -46.81
C PRO A 299 -26.77 -36.91 -45.39
N GLY A 300 -27.97 -36.31 -45.33
CA GLY A 300 -28.59 -35.90 -44.05
C GLY A 300 -27.84 -34.71 -43.40
N LEU A 301 -27.72 -34.76 -42.10
CA LEU A 301 -27.06 -33.70 -41.31
C LEU A 301 -25.55 -33.91 -41.30
N ILE A 302 -24.78 -32.90 -41.73
CA ILE A 302 -23.32 -32.87 -41.68
C ILE A 302 -22.88 -31.72 -40.77
N ALA A 303 -22.30 -32.02 -39.64
CA ALA A 303 -21.64 -31.04 -38.78
C ALA A 303 -20.21 -30.80 -39.30
N THR A 304 -19.93 -29.61 -39.79
CA THR A 304 -18.63 -29.32 -40.41
C THR A 304 -17.54 -29.01 -39.39
N ASN A 305 -17.92 -28.47 -38.22
CA ASN A 305 -16.99 -27.92 -37.19
C ASN A 305 -16.05 -26.86 -37.79
N SER A 306 -16.46 -26.18 -38.81
CA SER A 306 -15.73 -25.10 -39.49
C SER A 306 -16.65 -23.91 -39.74
N ASN A 307 -16.11 -22.73 -39.76
CA ASN A 307 -16.83 -21.53 -40.13
C ASN A 307 -16.88 -21.32 -41.65
N THR A 308 -16.15 -22.13 -42.39
CA THR A 308 -16.08 -22.05 -43.85
C THR A 308 -16.31 -23.43 -44.44
N VAL A 309 -17.17 -23.49 -45.43
CA VAL A 309 -17.47 -24.71 -46.17
C VAL A 309 -17.60 -24.34 -47.64
N LYS A 310 -16.91 -25.06 -48.49
CA LYS A 310 -17.01 -24.90 -49.94
C LYS A 310 -17.73 -26.11 -50.53
N LEU A 311 -18.71 -25.84 -51.40
CA LEU A 311 -19.43 -26.82 -52.18
C LEU A 311 -19.16 -26.58 -53.66
N ASP A 312 -18.59 -27.52 -54.35
CA ASP A 312 -18.37 -27.50 -55.81
C ASP A 312 -19.32 -28.52 -56.45
N TYR A 313 -20.30 -28.03 -57.21
CA TYR A 313 -21.27 -28.88 -57.92
C TYR A 313 -20.91 -28.92 -59.40
N HIS A 314 -20.75 -30.11 -59.92
CA HIS A 314 -20.37 -30.35 -61.31
C HIS A 314 -21.33 -31.33 -61.98
N THR A 315 -21.78 -30.98 -63.17
CA THR A 315 -22.55 -31.87 -64.11
C THR A 315 -21.94 -31.74 -65.50
N ASP A 316 -22.03 -32.84 -66.28
CA ASP A 316 -21.70 -32.78 -67.70
C ASP A 316 -22.98 -32.89 -68.54
N ASP A 317 -22.85 -32.94 -69.89
CA ASP A 317 -24.01 -32.99 -70.80
C ASP A 317 -24.61 -34.39 -70.90
N GLN A 318 -24.06 -35.37 -70.21
CA GLN A 318 -24.56 -36.77 -70.22
C GLN A 318 -25.01 -37.11 -68.78
N GLY A 319 -26.21 -37.70 -68.67
CA GLY A 319 -26.73 -38.21 -67.42
C GLY A 319 -27.96 -37.41 -66.90
N LEU A 320 -28.59 -37.98 -65.87
CA LEU A 320 -29.77 -37.38 -65.24
C LEU A 320 -29.54 -37.13 -63.78
N SER A 321 -29.57 -35.87 -63.38
CA SER A 321 -29.41 -35.44 -62.02
C SER A 321 -30.47 -34.45 -61.62
N ASN A 322 -31.38 -34.77 -60.71
CA ASN A 322 -32.38 -33.82 -60.21
C ASN A 322 -31.79 -32.75 -59.26
N GLY A 323 -30.51 -32.96 -58.88
CA GLY A 323 -29.77 -32.03 -58.04
C GLY A 323 -29.94 -32.23 -56.56
N TRP A 324 -29.71 -31.19 -55.84
CA TRP A 324 -29.70 -31.20 -54.36
C TRP A 324 -30.23 -29.88 -53.83
N SER A 325 -30.74 -29.94 -52.55
CA SER A 325 -30.96 -28.78 -51.72
C SER A 325 -30.56 -29.06 -50.31
N LEU A 326 -30.15 -28.02 -49.61
CA LEU A 326 -29.78 -28.07 -48.21
C LEU A 326 -30.14 -26.78 -47.49
N ASP A 327 -30.39 -26.91 -46.21
CA ASP A 327 -30.43 -25.79 -45.29
C ASP A 327 -29.12 -25.81 -44.48
N TYR A 328 -28.55 -24.63 -44.29
CA TYR A 328 -27.40 -24.50 -43.39
C TYR A 328 -27.76 -23.63 -42.19
N SER A 329 -27.18 -23.95 -41.07
CA SER A 329 -27.33 -23.19 -39.84
C SER A 329 -25.97 -23.09 -39.09
N THR A 330 -25.83 -22.04 -38.30
CA THR A 330 -24.60 -21.79 -37.55
C THR A 330 -24.80 -22.00 -36.07
N HIS A 331 -23.74 -22.45 -35.42
CA HIS A 331 -23.68 -22.63 -33.98
C HIS A 331 -22.41 -21.95 -33.45
N ARG A 332 -22.54 -21.18 -32.35
CA ARG A 332 -21.37 -20.60 -31.70
C ARG A 332 -20.44 -21.70 -31.17
N VAL A 333 -19.15 -21.52 -31.37
CA VAL A 333 -18.14 -22.42 -30.83
C VAL A 333 -18.25 -22.44 -29.30
N GLN A 334 -18.25 -23.62 -28.70
CA GLN A 334 -18.42 -23.82 -27.29
C GLN A 334 -17.04 -23.79 -26.60
N CYS A 335 -16.95 -23.08 -25.49
CA CYS A 335 -15.81 -23.13 -24.59
C CYS A 335 -16.02 -24.11 -23.44
N PRO A 336 -14.95 -24.67 -22.90
CA PRO A 336 -15.07 -25.53 -21.73
C PRO A 336 -15.60 -24.76 -20.52
N MET A 337 -16.25 -25.48 -19.62
CA MET A 337 -16.67 -24.90 -18.34
C MET A 337 -15.46 -24.30 -17.62
N PRO A 338 -15.56 -23.05 -17.13
CA PRO A 338 -14.50 -22.47 -16.36
C PRO A 338 -14.26 -23.27 -15.09
N GLY A 339 -12.99 -23.46 -14.72
CA GLY A 339 -12.61 -24.14 -13.50
C GLY A 339 -13.09 -23.38 -12.26
N ASN A 340 -13.00 -24.06 -11.13
CA ASN A 340 -13.27 -23.44 -9.83
C ASN A 340 -12.07 -22.61 -9.36
N VAL A 341 -12.34 -21.41 -8.86
CA VAL A 341 -11.34 -20.57 -8.20
C VAL A 341 -11.48 -20.76 -6.69
N ALA A 342 -10.44 -21.28 -6.05
CA ALA A 342 -10.44 -21.44 -4.61
C ALA A 342 -10.56 -20.07 -3.91
N LYS A 343 -11.49 -19.94 -2.94
CA LYS A 343 -11.76 -18.66 -2.26
C LYS A 343 -12.21 -17.54 -3.20
N GLY A 344 -12.89 -17.91 -4.27
CA GLY A 344 -13.45 -16.98 -5.23
C GLY A 344 -14.62 -17.62 -5.97
N ARG A 345 -15.22 -16.84 -6.84
CA ARG A 345 -16.36 -17.27 -7.66
C ARG A 345 -16.25 -16.71 -9.06
N VAL A 346 -16.64 -17.54 -10.01
CA VAL A 346 -16.77 -17.18 -11.41
C VAL A 346 -18.23 -16.76 -11.68
N THR A 347 -18.44 -15.68 -12.39
CA THR A 347 -19.78 -15.17 -12.75
C THR A 347 -19.78 -14.68 -14.18
N PRO A 348 -20.91 -14.78 -14.95
CA PRO A 348 -22.11 -15.52 -14.60
C PRO A 348 -21.89 -17.04 -14.58
N ILE A 349 -22.72 -17.78 -13.86
CA ILE A 349 -22.74 -19.24 -13.90
C ILE A 349 -23.76 -19.66 -14.94
N LEU A 350 -23.30 -20.20 -16.07
CA LEU A 350 -24.12 -20.68 -17.16
C LEU A 350 -23.98 -22.21 -17.27
N SER A 351 -24.97 -22.85 -17.87
CA SER A 351 -24.90 -24.30 -18.17
C SER A 351 -23.87 -24.61 -19.26
N GLU A 352 -23.68 -23.69 -20.19
CA GLU A 352 -22.75 -23.77 -21.30
C GLU A 352 -22.23 -22.39 -21.63
N TYR A 353 -21.01 -22.30 -22.15
CA TYR A 353 -20.39 -21.05 -22.56
C TYR A 353 -20.00 -21.13 -24.03
N PHE A 354 -20.29 -20.07 -24.75
CA PHE A 354 -20.06 -19.99 -26.17
C PHE A 354 -19.18 -18.80 -26.52
N TYR A 355 -18.70 -18.78 -27.74
CA TYR A 355 -17.97 -17.67 -28.33
C TYR A 355 -18.57 -16.31 -27.97
N ARG A 356 -17.74 -15.38 -27.52
CA ARG A 356 -18.07 -14.04 -26.98
C ARG A 356 -18.74 -14.02 -25.60
N ASP A 357 -18.94 -15.14 -24.95
CA ASP A 357 -19.38 -15.11 -23.57
C ASP A 357 -18.22 -14.69 -22.66
N HIS A 358 -18.50 -13.80 -21.72
CA HIS A 358 -17.53 -13.28 -20.76
C HIS A 358 -17.76 -13.89 -19.38
N ILE A 359 -16.68 -14.11 -18.69
CA ILE A 359 -16.72 -14.49 -17.27
C ILE A 359 -15.84 -13.53 -16.48
N PHE A 360 -16.26 -13.29 -15.23
CA PHE A 360 -15.58 -12.46 -14.26
C PHE A 360 -15.22 -13.31 -13.06
N VAL A 361 -14.08 -13.05 -12.47
CA VAL A 361 -13.67 -13.69 -11.21
C VAL A 361 -13.65 -12.64 -10.12
N ARG A 362 -14.26 -12.99 -8.99
CA ARG A 362 -14.19 -12.19 -7.77
C ARG A 362 -13.77 -13.08 -6.62
N CYS A 363 -12.82 -12.63 -5.86
CA CYS A 363 -12.43 -13.30 -4.64
C CYS A 363 -13.44 -13.06 -3.52
N ASP A 364 -13.48 -14.00 -2.57
CA ASP A 364 -14.20 -13.82 -1.32
C ASP A 364 -13.59 -12.68 -0.50
N VAL A 365 -14.38 -12.14 0.43
CA VAL A 365 -13.91 -11.09 1.34
C VAL A 365 -12.66 -11.57 2.07
N GLY A 366 -11.64 -10.72 2.12
CA GLY A 366 -10.34 -11.05 2.71
C GLY A 366 -9.35 -11.75 1.78
N TYR A 367 -9.70 -11.86 0.50
CA TYR A 367 -8.83 -12.42 -0.53
C TYR A 367 -8.67 -11.42 -1.69
N LYS A 368 -7.53 -11.48 -2.35
CA LYS A 368 -7.15 -10.63 -3.48
C LYS A 368 -6.89 -11.47 -4.73
N LEU A 369 -7.16 -10.86 -5.88
CA LEU A 369 -6.89 -11.49 -7.18
C LEU A 369 -5.40 -11.46 -7.50
N MET A 370 -4.86 -12.61 -7.89
CA MET A 370 -3.47 -12.78 -8.30
C MET A 370 -3.40 -13.46 -9.67
N MET A 371 -2.57 -12.93 -10.55
CA MET A 371 -2.28 -13.52 -11.85
C MET A 371 -0.78 -13.41 -12.12
N ASP A 372 -0.12 -14.53 -12.46
CA ASP A 372 1.32 -14.62 -12.70
C ASP A 372 2.19 -14.00 -11.59
N GLY A 373 1.74 -14.14 -10.33
CA GLY A 373 2.43 -13.61 -9.16
C GLY A 373 2.22 -12.12 -8.90
N GLN A 374 1.41 -11.45 -9.72
CA GLN A 374 1.05 -10.04 -9.55
C GLN A 374 -0.39 -9.89 -9.09
N GLU A 375 -0.63 -8.87 -8.30
CA GLU A 375 -1.97 -8.51 -7.86
C GLU A 375 -2.69 -7.71 -8.96
N ILE A 376 -3.95 -8.08 -9.23
CA ILE A 376 -4.81 -7.39 -10.18
C ILE A 376 -6.10 -6.92 -9.48
N GLU A 377 -6.63 -5.78 -9.90
CA GLU A 377 -7.84 -5.22 -9.28
C GLU A 377 -9.12 -5.92 -9.76
N SER A 378 -9.16 -6.34 -11.01
CA SER A 378 -10.29 -7.02 -11.61
C SER A 378 -9.83 -8.03 -12.64
N PHE A 379 -10.65 -9.01 -12.91
CA PHE A 379 -10.40 -10.01 -13.93
C PHE A 379 -11.64 -10.33 -14.71
N SER A 380 -11.49 -10.31 -16.04
CA SER A 380 -12.47 -10.86 -16.96
C SER A 380 -11.75 -11.57 -18.09
N THR A 381 -12.39 -12.60 -18.63
CA THR A 381 -11.92 -13.30 -19.82
C THR A 381 -13.08 -13.68 -20.69
N MET A 382 -12.83 -13.81 -21.98
CA MET A 382 -13.84 -14.08 -23.01
C MET A 382 -13.58 -15.42 -23.68
N CYS A 383 -14.63 -16.13 -24.01
CA CYS A 383 -14.59 -17.31 -24.85
C CYS A 383 -14.22 -16.91 -26.30
N GLN A 384 -13.06 -17.38 -26.77
CA GLN A 384 -12.53 -17.08 -28.10
C GLN A 384 -13.14 -17.96 -29.18
N ASN A 385 -12.91 -17.57 -30.43
CA ASN A 385 -13.34 -18.29 -31.62
C ASN A 385 -12.75 -19.70 -31.78
N ASN A 386 -11.63 -19.98 -31.10
CA ASN A 386 -11.00 -21.29 -31.06
C ASN A 386 -11.57 -22.24 -29.98
N GLY A 387 -12.61 -21.82 -29.27
CA GLY A 387 -13.21 -22.58 -28.19
C GLY A 387 -12.41 -22.60 -26.90
N GLN A 388 -11.52 -21.63 -26.69
CA GLN A 388 -10.72 -21.50 -25.48
C GLN A 388 -10.97 -20.16 -24.80
N TRP A 389 -10.72 -20.10 -23.50
CA TRP A 389 -10.73 -18.85 -22.77
C TRP A 389 -9.48 -18.04 -23.10
N HIS A 390 -9.64 -16.74 -23.32
CA HIS A 390 -8.55 -15.83 -23.68
C HIS A 390 -7.44 -15.81 -22.63
N LEU A 391 -7.82 -15.80 -21.36
CA LEU A 391 -6.86 -15.80 -20.23
C LEU A 391 -7.17 -16.98 -19.31
N PRO A 392 -6.14 -17.59 -18.69
CA PRO A 392 -6.33 -18.55 -17.63
C PRO A 392 -7.00 -17.88 -16.42
N LEU A 393 -7.66 -18.67 -15.57
CA LEU A 393 -8.29 -18.14 -14.37
C LEU A 393 -7.21 -17.66 -13.37
N PRO A 394 -7.43 -16.51 -12.72
CA PRO A 394 -6.57 -16.01 -11.66
C PRO A 394 -6.76 -16.82 -10.38
N GLU A 395 -5.86 -16.64 -9.45
CA GLU A 395 -5.94 -17.22 -8.11
C GLU A 395 -6.43 -16.19 -7.09
N CYS A 396 -7.06 -16.66 -6.02
CA CYS A 396 -7.41 -15.82 -4.88
C CYS A 396 -6.47 -16.10 -3.72
N HIS A 397 -5.62 -15.15 -3.40
CA HIS A 397 -4.71 -15.22 -2.29
C HIS A 397 -5.23 -14.43 -1.09
N ILE A 398 -4.99 -14.95 0.10
CA ILE A 398 -5.41 -14.28 1.33
C ILE A 398 -4.70 -12.93 1.46
N ILE A 399 -5.41 -11.93 1.94
CA ILE A 399 -4.87 -10.61 2.20
C ILE A 399 -3.91 -10.67 3.39
N ASP A 400 -2.82 -9.95 3.31
CA ASP A 400 -1.83 -9.74 4.36
C ASP A 400 -1.84 -8.26 4.75
N CYS A 401 -1.96 -7.98 6.04
CA CYS A 401 -1.98 -6.62 6.58
C CYS A 401 -0.58 -6.04 6.86
N GLY A 402 0.46 -6.82 6.60
CA GLY A 402 1.81 -6.50 7.04
C GLY A 402 1.99 -6.66 8.55
N GLU A 403 3.22 -6.50 9.01
CA GLU A 403 3.51 -6.61 10.44
C GLU A 403 2.77 -5.52 11.23
N PRO A 404 2.17 -5.86 12.38
CA PRO A 404 1.61 -4.86 13.28
C PRO A 404 2.68 -3.86 13.71
N GLU A 405 2.30 -2.60 13.90
CA GLU A 405 3.23 -1.57 14.36
C GLU A 405 3.90 -2.00 15.67
N PRO A 406 5.24 -1.88 15.77
CA PRO A 406 5.94 -2.26 16.97
C PRO A 406 5.54 -1.32 18.13
N LEU A 407 5.29 -1.90 19.30
CA LEU A 407 4.96 -1.15 20.49
C LEU A 407 6.22 -0.93 21.33
N LEU A 408 6.59 0.33 21.55
CA LEU A 408 7.70 0.68 22.41
C LEU A 408 7.41 0.22 23.86
N ASN A 409 8.38 -0.47 24.47
CA ASN A 409 8.26 -1.07 25.80
C ASN A 409 7.13 -2.10 25.97
N GLY A 410 6.82 -2.74 24.87
CA GLY A 410 5.82 -3.77 24.83
C GLY A 410 6.05 -4.73 23.66
N GLY A 411 5.02 -5.43 23.30
CA GLY A 411 5.04 -6.38 22.21
C GLY A 411 3.65 -6.67 21.69
N VAL A 412 3.61 -7.57 20.72
CA VAL A 412 2.39 -8.03 20.08
C VAL A 412 2.29 -9.54 20.23
N ILE A 413 1.13 -10.03 20.62
CA ILE A 413 0.82 -11.46 20.72
C ILE A 413 -0.29 -11.77 19.72
N PHE A 414 -0.08 -12.79 18.89
CA PHE A 414 -1.12 -13.33 18.04
C PHE A 414 -2.06 -14.20 18.86
N LEU A 415 -3.34 -13.82 18.92
CA LEU A 415 -4.38 -14.56 19.62
C LEU A 415 -5.03 -15.64 18.74
N SER A 416 -5.18 -15.32 17.45
CA SER A 416 -5.77 -16.23 16.47
C SER A 416 -5.33 -15.86 15.06
N GLY A 417 -5.56 -16.76 14.09
CA GLY A 417 -5.19 -16.60 12.70
C GLY A 417 -3.80 -17.15 12.39
N PHE A 418 -3.28 -16.80 11.24
CA PHE A 418 -1.96 -17.21 10.79
C PHE A 418 -1.16 -15.99 10.31
N GLN A 419 -0.07 -15.68 11.01
CA GLN A 419 0.76 -14.50 10.73
C GLN A 419 -0.10 -13.23 10.57
N ASN A 420 0.21 -12.40 9.58
CA ASN A 420 -0.45 -11.11 9.32
C ASN A 420 -1.68 -11.22 8.40
N GLN A 421 -2.20 -12.43 8.22
CA GLN A 421 -3.28 -12.69 7.26
C GLN A 421 -4.64 -12.19 7.76
N TYR A 422 -5.56 -12.01 6.81
CA TYR A 422 -6.94 -11.62 7.06
C TYR A 422 -7.60 -12.45 8.18
N LEU A 423 -8.29 -11.76 9.08
CA LEU A 423 -8.89 -12.29 10.32
C LEU A 423 -7.88 -12.77 11.37
N SER A 424 -6.59 -12.56 11.19
CA SER A 424 -5.66 -12.71 12.31
C SER A 424 -5.94 -11.63 13.35
N VAL A 425 -5.89 -12.02 14.62
CA VAL A 425 -6.13 -11.13 15.75
C VAL A 425 -4.86 -11.02 16.57
N VAL A 426 -4.45 -9.80 16.82
CA VAL A 426 -3.31 -9.49 17.68
C VAL A 426 -3.75 -8.70 18.90
N GLN A 427 -3.02 -8.89 19.98
CA GLN A 427 -3.16 -8.14 21.22
C GLN A 427 -1.84 -7.48 21.55
N TYR A 428 -1.89 -6.19 21.83
CA TYR A 428 -0.73 -5.46 22.35
C TYR A 428 -0.62 -5.66 23.85
N HIS A 429 0.59 -5.84 24.33
CA HIS A 429 0.90 -5.95 25.75
C HIS A 429 2.12 -5.09 26.07
N CYS A 430 2.21 -4.61 27.28
CA CYS A 430 3.39 -3.92 27.76
C CYS A 430 4.32 -4.88 28.52
N ASN A 431 5.57 -4.49 28.69
CA ASN A 431 6.56 -5.23 29.46
C ASN A 431 6.27 -5.11 30.96
N GLU A 432 5.32 -5.89 31.45
CA GLU A 432 4.97 -5.94 32.85
C GLU A 432 6.12 -6.53 33.70
N PRO A 433 6.26 -6.09 34.94
CA PRO A 433 5.45 -5.12 35.67
C PRO A 433 5.91 -3.65 35.50
N PHE A 434 6.87 -3.36 34.63
CA PHE A 434 7.54 -2.06 34.51
C PHE A 434 6.78 -1.06 33.66
N TYR A 435 5.96 -1.55 32.77
CA TYR A 435 5.12 -0.73 31.88
C TYR A 435 3.69 -1.23 31.90
N SER A 436 2.73 -0.32 31.78
CA SER A 436 1.32 -0.64 31.69
C SER A 436 0.67 0.05 30.49
N LEU A 437 -0.35 -0.59 29.92
CA LEU A 437 -1.06 -0.04 28.77
C LEU A 437 -1.87 1.20 29.20
N PHE A 438 -1.73 2.28 28.46
CA PHE A 438 -2.54 3.50 28.68
C PHE A 438 -4.03 3.18 28.54
N GLY A 439 -4.82 3.57 29.53
CA GLY A 439 -6.27 3.30 29.57
C GLY A 439 -6.65 1.94 30.14
N GLY A 440 -5.71 1.07 30.49
CA GLY A 440 -5.96 -0.17 31.25
C GLY A 440 -6.78 -1.24 30.51
N VAL A 441 -7.00 -1.12 29.21
CA VAL A 441 -7.83 -2.03 28.42
C VAL A 441 -6.96 -2.82 27.44
N ASN A 442 -7.09 -4.14 27.47
CA ASN A 442 -6.49 -5.01 26.47
C ASN A 442 -7.16 -4.76 25.11
N VAL A 443 -6.50 -4.02 24.24
CA VAL A 443 -7.00 -3.70 22.92
C VAL A 443 -6.52 -4.78 21.94
N THR A 444 -7.48 -5.41 21.28
CA THR A 444 -7.20 -6.35 20.20
C THR A 444 -7.40 -5.69 18.85
N PHE A 445 -6.57 -6.06 17.90
CA PHE A 445 -6.64 -5.60 16.52
C PHE A 445 -6.83 -6.80 15.61
N THR A 446 -7.73 -6.65 14.64
CA THR A 446 -7.98 -7.65 13.62
C THR A 446 -7.46 -7.16 12.27
N CYS A 447 -6.82 -8.04 11.53
CA CYS A 447 -6.48 -7.78 10.13
C CYS A 447 -7.74 -7.81 9.28
N GLU A 448 -8.16 -6.66 8.79
CA GLU A 448 -9.39 -6.49 8.00
C GLU A 448 -9.16 -6.60 6.49
N ALA A 449 -10.25 -6.71 5.74
CA ALA A 449 -10.20 -6.87 4.28
C ALA A 449 -9.61 -5.63 3.54
N ASP A 450 -9.50 -4.49 4.18
CA ASP A 450 -8.85 -3.28 3.67
C ASP A 450 -7.33 -3.25 3.92
N ARG A 451 -6.74 -4.36 4.36
CA ARG A 451 -5.30 -4.54 4.65
C ARG A 451 -4.80 -3.71 5.82
N LYS A 452 -5.66 -3.41 6.75
CA LYS A 452 -5.29 -2.65 7.94
C LYS A 452 -5.60 -3.43 9.20
N TRP A 453 -4.74 -3.26 10.19
CA TRP A 453 -5.03 -3.67 11.55
C TRP A 453 -6.04 -2.71 12.16
N ARG A 454 -7.23 -3.18 12.47
CA ARG A 454 -8.29 -2.38 13.06
C ARG A 454 -8.63 -2.85 14.46
N SER A 455 -8.83 -1.88 15.36
CA SER A 455 -9.29 -2.17 16.72
C SER A 455 -10.76 -2.62 16.72
N ASN A 456 -11.05 -3.64 17.49
CA ASN A 456 -12.42 -4.17 17.63
C ASN A 456 -13.38 -3.21 18.40
N ASN A 457 -12.88 -2.11 18.94
CA ASN A 457 -13.66 -1.22 19.83
C ASN A 457 -13.81 0.21 19.30
N ASP A 458 -13.71 0.49 18.02
CA ASP A 458 -13.81 1.82 17.39
C ASP A 458 -12.92 2.93 18.03
N VAL A 459 -12.06 2.56 18.98
CA VAL A 459 -11.17 3.49 19.67
C VAL A 459 -9.88 3.61 18.86
N VAL A 460 -9.75 4.69 18.13
CA VAL A 460 -8.56 5.07 17.33
C VAL A 460 -7.45 5.60 18.26
N VAL A 461 -7.13 4.91 19.33
CA VAL A 461 -5.97 5.26 20.16
C VAL A 461 -4.90 4.20 19.91
N SER A 462 -3.79 4.63 19.34
CA SER A 462 -2.60 3.79 19.22
C SER A 462 -2.20 3.31 20.63
N PRO A 463 -2.02 2.01 20.85
CA PRO A 463 -1.64 1.50 22.16
C PRO A 463 -0.30 2.12 22.59
N THR A 464 -0.21 2.53 23.84
CA THR A 464 0.99 3.17 24.39
C THR A 464 1.31 2.55 25.75
N CYS A 465 2.56 2.15 25.93
CA CYS A 465 3.05 1.63 27.20
C CYS A 465 3.63 2.77 28.04
N LEU A 466 2.98 3.04 29.18
CA LEU A 466 3.46 4.02 30.13
C LEU A 466 4.25 3.35 31.27
N PRO A 467 5.35 3.95 31.73
CA PRO A 467 6.09 3.43 32.86
C PRO A 467 5.23 3.34 34.11
N VAL A 468 5.33 2.24 34.83
CA VAL A 468 4.72 2.07 36.15
C VAL A 468 5.63 2.73 37.18
N CYS A 469 5.15 3.81 37.80
CA CYS A 469 5.93 4.52 38.81
C CYS A 469 5.66 4.03 40.23
N GLY A 470 6.66 4.16 41.11
CA GLY A 470 6.51 4.04 42.54
C GLY A 470 6.19 2.65 43.10
N GLN A 471 6.26 1.60 42.29
CA GLN A 471 5.94 0.22 42.69
C GLN A 471 7.17 -0.69 42.56
N PRO A 472 8.04 -0.73 43.59
CA PRO A 472 9.23 -1.58 43.57
C PRO A 472 8.81 -3.05 43.54
N THR A 473 9.60 -3.89 42.89
CA THR A 473 9.33 -5.34 42.79
C THR A 473 9.56 -6.07 44.09
N LYS A 474 10.37 -5.47 44.97
CA LYS A 474 10.59 -5.95 46.33
C LYS A 474 10.25 -4.86 47.34
N HIS A 475 9.58 -5.23 48.44
CA HIS A 475 9.18 -4.29 49.47
C HIS A 475 10.20 -4.33 50.62
N LEU A 476 10.45 -3.16 51.20
CA LEU A 476 11.16 -3.05 52.46
C LEU A 476 10.32 -3.70 53.56
N SER A 477 10.93 -4.60 54.37
CA SER A 477 10.18 -5.25 55.43
C SER A 477 9.81 -4.24 56.52
N ALA A 478 8.55 -4.22 56.91
CA ALA A 478 7.98 -3.27 57.87
C ALA A 478 8.50 -3.42 59.31
N TYR A 479 9.34 -4.37 59.60
CA TYR A 479 9.70 -4.81 60.97
C TYR A 479 11.09 -4.45 61.45
N GLN A 480 11.87 -3.66 60.74
CA GLN A 480 13.18 -3.25 61.24
C GLN A 480 13.09 -1.94 62.04
N ARG A 481 13.28 -2.03 63.34
CA ARG A 481 13.58 -0.89 64.25
C ARG A 481 15.00 -0.43 63.96
N ILE A 482 15.15 0.74 63.37
CA ILE A 482 16.44 1.21 62.87
C ILE A 482 16.89 2.41 63.66
N ILE A 483 18.12 2.31 64.20
CA ILE A 483 18.88 3.44 64.74
C ILE A 483 20.04 3.68 63.76
N GLY A 484 20.03 4.81 63.02
CA GLY A 484 21.13 5.24 62.15
C GLY A 484 21.10 4.90 60.66
N GLY A 485 19.98 4.35 60.14
CA GLY A 485 19.80 3.97 58.72
C GLY A 485 20.35 2.58 58.40
N ASP A 486 19.63 1.83 57.54
CA ASP A 486 19.97 0.47 57.10
C ASP A 486 20.51 0.43 55.69
N ASP A 487 21.18 -0.66 55.35
CA ASP A 487 21.52 -0.99 53.98
C ASP A 487 20.25 -1.32 53.21
N ALA A 488 20.05 -0.66 52.06
CA ALA A 488 18.92 -0.94 51.20
C ALA A 488 19.13 -2.29 50.47
N PRO A 489 18.21 -3.25 50.61
CA PRO A 489 18.25 -4.46 49.77
C PRO A 489 18.09 -4.13 48.29
N ASP A 490 18.64 -4.99 47.43
CA ASP A 490 18.52 -4.83 46.00
C ASP A 490 17.04 -4.80 45.57
N ASP A 491 16.69 -3.94 44.58
CA ASP A 491 15.37 -3.77 43.96
C ASP A 491 14.28 -3.19 44.89
N THR A 492 14.66 -2.62 46.05
CA THR A 492 13.68 -2.04 47.01
C THR A 492 13.50 -0.53 46.85
N ILE A 493 14.51 0.18 46.28
CA ILE A 493 14.50 1.64 46.06
C ILE A 493 14.97 1.90 44.61
N PRO A 494 14.22 1.43 43.57
CA PRO A 494 14.71 1.41 42.20
C PRO A 494 14.77 2.79 41.52
N TRP A 495 14.24 3.81 42.14
CA TRP A 495 14.34 5.21 41.66
C TRP A 495 15.60 5.92 42.13
N GLN A 496 16.41 5.31 43.01
CA GLN A 496 17.61 5.95 43.51
C GLN A 496 18.67 6.21 42.44
N VAL A 497 19.16 7.42 42.38
CA VAL A 497 20.25 7.84 41.49
C VAL A 497 21.42 8.35 42.29
N LEU A 498 22.62 7.96 41.91
CA LEU A 498 23.87 8.56 42.34
C LEU A 498 24.39 9.49 41.24
N LEU A 499 24.60 10.75 41.59
CA LEU A 499 25.20 11.75 40.70
C LEU A 499 26.66 11.96 41.09
N ASN A 500 27.55 11.93 40.12
CA ASN A 500 28.95 12.30 40.28
C ASN A 500 29.26 13.47 39.34
N ILE A 501 29.52 14.64 39.92
CA ILE A 501 29.76 15.88 39.18
C ILE A 501 31.09 16.46 39.67
N ASP A 502 32.09 16.53 38.81
CA ASP A 502 33.44 17.00 39.13
C ASP A 502 34.06 16.36 40.39
N GLY A 503 33.77 15.06 40.62
CA GLY A 503 34.20 14.30 41.77
C GLY A 503 33.38 14.52 43.04
N GLY A 504 32.40 15.40 43.03
CA GLY A 504 31.38 15.56 44.06
C GLY A 504 30.26 14.53 43.93
N ARG A 505 29.78 13.99 45.06
CA ARG A 505 28.64 13.05 45.11
C ARG A 505 27.36 13.79 45.47
N GLY A 506 26.28 13.49 44.75
CA GLY A 506 24.92 13.88 45.07
C GLY A 506 23.94 12.76 44.74
N GLY A 507 22.74 12.89 45.25
CA GLY A 507 21.62 12.00 44.95
C GLY A 507 20.72 12.57 43.88
N GLY A 508 19.83 11.74 43.41
CA GLY A 508 18.74 12.08 42.51
C GLY A 508 17.71 10.97 42.53
N MET A 509 16.68 11.15 41.74
CA MET A 509 15.63 10.13 41.52
C MET A 509 15.15 10.09 40.09
N VAL A 510 14.88 8.89 39.59
CA VAL A 510 14.28 8.67 38.29
C VAL A 510 12.81 9.06 38.37
N ILE A 511 12.34 9.96 37.50
CA ILE A 511 10.94 10.37 37.42
C ILE A 511 10.26 9.97 36.10
N ALA A 512 11.05 9.74 35.04
CA ALA A 512 10.58 9.25 33.76
C ALA A 512 11.73 8.55 33.02
N ASP A 513 11.47 8.00 31.86
CA ASP A 513 12.45 7.23 31.06
C ASP A 513 13.68 8.03 30.60
N ARG A 514 13.60 9.35 30.58
CA ARG A 514 14.73 10.24 30.24
C ARG A 514 15.00 11.31 31.27
N TRP A 515 14.37 11.25 32.44
CA TRP A 515 14.39 12.37 33.35
C TRP A 515 14.76 11.96 34.79
N ILE A 516 15.77 12.66 35.28
CA ILE A 516 16.23 12.57 36.69
C ILE A 516 15.91 13.88 37.38
N MET A 517 15.32 13.81 38.57
CA MET A 517 15.08 14.96 39.43
C MET A 517 16.13 14.98 40.56
N THR A 518 16.67 16.14 40.81
CA THR A 518 17.69 16.37 41.89
C THR A 518 17.56 17.79 42.48
N ALA A 519 18.37 18.14 43.44
CA ALA A 519 18.43 19.50 43.96
C ALA A 519 19.29 20.41 43.04
N ALA A 520 18.91 21.67 42.93
CA ALA A 520 19.63 22.66 42.11
C ALA A 520 21.08 22.88 42.63
N HIS A 521 21.26 22.88 43.93
CA HIS A 521 22.62 23.08 44.49
C HIS A 521 23.61 21.94 44.18
N VAL A 522 23.12 20.78 43.77
CA VAL A 522 23.95 19.65 43.36
C VAL A 522 24.56 19.92 41.97
N VAL A 523 23.77 20.50 41.07
CA VAL A 523 24.15 20.75 39.66
C VAL A 523 24.56 22.21 39.38
N LYS A 524 24.38 23.11 40.32
CA LYS A 524 24.73 24.54 40.17
C LYS A 524 25.62 25.00 41.34
N ASN A 525 26.87 25.34 41.06
CA ASN A 525 27.81 25.82 42.04
C ASN A 525 28.25 27.25 41.74
N LYS A 526 28.16 28.17 42.73
CA LYS A 526 28.52 29.59 42.58
C LYS A 526 27.87 30.28 41.33
N GLY A 527 26.64 29.92 41.04
CA GLY A 527 25.92 30.48 39.90
C GLY A 527 26.16 29.82 38.56
N ILE A 528 27.07 28.88 38.43
CA ILE A 528 27.41 28.15 37.22
C ILE A 528 26.73 26.78 37.26
N THR A 529 25.92 26.46 36.27
CA THR A 529 25.33 25.15 36.10
C THR A 529 26.37 24.19 35.53
N ALA A 530 26.45 22.97 36.06
CA ALA A 530 27.34 21.95 35.56
C ALA A 530 27.09 21.64 34.08
N PRO A 531 28.12 21.65 33.23
CA PRO A 531 27.98 21.20 31.86
C PRO A 531 27.49 19.75 31.81
N PRO A 532 26.55 19.39 30.91
CA PRO A 532 25.98 18.03 30.85
C PRO A 532 27.04 16.94 30.77
N GLU A 533 28.11 17.14 30.04
CA GLU A 533 29.22 16.21 29.85
C GLU A 533 30.03 15.91 31.16
N THR A 534 29.88 16.73 32.20
CA THR A 534 30.52 16.50 33.51
C THR A 534 29.62 15.74 34.46
N VAL A 535 28.37 15.50 34.11
CA VAL A 535 27.36 14.85 34.94
C VAL A 535 27.34 13.36 34.66
N ARG A 536 27.87 12.54 35.55
CA ARG A 536 27.83 11.08 35.48
C ARG A 536 26.71 10.56 36.36
N ILE A 537 25.84 9.71 35.76
CA ILE A 537 24.60 9.26 36.38
C ILE A 537 24.65 7.74 36.54
N TYR A 538 24.53 7.26 37.77
CA TYR A 538 24.54 5.84 38.09
C TYR A 538 23.19 5.46 38.71
N MET A 539 22.60 4.39 38.22
CA MET A 539 21.27 3.88 38.62
C MET A 539 21.30 2.37 38.77
N GLY A 540 20.43 1.82 39.61
CA GLY A 540 20.27 0.37 39.78
C GLY A 540 21.36 -0.26 40.66
N TYR A 541 22.13 0.51 41.40
CA TYR A 541 23.18 0.02 42.29
C TYR A 541 22.83 0.27 43.76
N THR A 542 22.94 -0.75 44.58
CA THR A 542 22.86 -0.66 46.04
C THR A 542 24.28 -0.63 46.70
N ASN A 543 25.30 -1.05 45.94
CA ASN A 543 26.71 -0.96 46.38
C ASN A 543 27.56 -0.38 45.23
N ILE A 544 28.15 0.78 45.44
CA ILE A 544 29.00 1.47 44.46
C ILE A 544 30.41 0.91 44.35
N GLU A 545 30.82 -0.03 45.22
CA GLU A 545 32.06 -0.78 45.04
C GLU A 545 31.98 -1.75 43.86
N THR A 546 30.77 -2.12 43.45
CA THR A 546 30.51 -3.00 42.32
C THR A 546 30.30 -2.24 40.99
N LEU A 547 30.49 -0.91 40.99
CA LEU A 547 30.36 -0.12 39.76
C LEU A 547 31.36 -0.62 38.70
N THR A 548 30.84 -1.37 37.74
CA THR A 548 31.46 -1.56 36.43
C THR A 548 30.99 -0.37 35.59
N ASP A 549 31.91 0.43 35.10
CA ASP A 549 31.62 1.74 34.49
C ASP A 549 30.73 1.73 33.20
N PRO A 550 29.41 1.57 33.28
CA PRO A 550 28.55 2.32 32.40
C PRO A 550 27.71 3.30 33.21
N HIS A 551 28.11 4.56 33.22
CA HIS A 551 27.27 5.66 33.64
C HIS A 551 26.39 6.11 32.47
N MET A 552 25.21 6.64 32.75
CA MET A 552 24.41 7.35 31.74
C MET A 552 24.86 8.81 31.67
N ASN A 553 24.81 9.35 30.45
CA ASN A 553 25.21 10.71 30.19
C ASN A 553 23.98 11.64 30.15
N ALA A 554 24.16 12.86 30.63
CA ALA A 554 23.18 13.92 30.51
C ALA A 554 23.20 14.52 29.07
N SER A 555 22.04 14.86 28.54
CA SER A 555 21.91 15.70 27.34
C SER A 555 21.73 17.16 27.70
N SER A 556 21.03 17.44 28.80
CA SER A 556 20.81 18.81 29.30
C SER A 556 20.53 18.81 30.79
N VAL A 557 20.81 19.97 31.44
CA VAL A 557 20.57 20.22 32.86
C VAL A 557 19.70 21.46 33.00
N HIS A 558 18.53 21.31 33.60
CA HIS A 558 17.53 22.34 33.78
C HIS A 558 17.41 22.71 35.27
N VAL A 559 17.91 23.85 35.63
CA VAL A 559 17.80 24.38 36.99
C VAL A 559 16.59 25.30 37.06
N HIS A 560 15.81 25.24 38.15
CA HIS A 560 14.71 26.18 38.34
C HIS A 560 15.16 27.62 38.16
N PRO A 561 14.47 28.43 37.33
CA PRO A 561 14.93 29.77 36.94
C PRO A 561 15.15 30.69 38.18
N ASP A 562 14.28 30.58 39.18
CA ASP A 562 14.33 31.39 40.38
C ASP A 562 15.27 30.84 41.46
N TYR A 563 16.02 29.77 41.19
CA TYR A 563 17.05 29.31 42.11
C TYR A 563 18.26 30.22 42.06
N ASN A 564 18.51 30.90 43.19
CA ASN A 564 19.61 31.89 43.34
C ASN A 564 20.32 31.77 44.68
N ASN A 565 21.32 30.91 44.80
CA ASN A 565 22.02 30.63 46.03
C ASN A 565 23.53 30.91 45.96
N PHE A 566 23.89 32.14 45.56
CA PHE A 566 25.32 32.54 45.47
C PHE A 566 26.06 32.47 46.83
N ASN A 567 25.36 32.82 47.89
CA ASN A 567 25.95 32.93 49.25
C ASN A 567 25.73 31.66 50.08
N LYS A 568 25.18 30.58 49.52
CA LYS A 568 24.84 29.31 50.21
C LYS A 568 23.91 29.48 51.41
N ILE A 569 23.05 30.47 51.39
CA ILE A 569 22.04 30.78 52.44
C ILE A 569 20.63 30.87 51.93
N ASP A 570 20.40 30.80 50.62
CA ASP A 570 19.08 30.80 50.00
C ASP A 570 18.91 29.50 49.21
N TYR A 571 18.17 28.57 49.77
CA TYR A 571 17.81 27.30 49.15
C TYR A 571 16.37 27.29 48.62
N ASN A 572 15.75 28.47 48.46
CA ASN A 572 14.43 28.51 47.80
C ASN A 572 14.53 28.03 46.36
N ASN A 573 13.54 27.31 45.89
CA ASN A 573 13.51 26.70 44.56
C ASN A 573 14.69 25.74 44.24
N ASP A 574 15.14 24.99 45.27
CA ASP A 574 16.26 24.07 45.14
C ASP A 574 15.84 22.77 44.45
N ILE A 575 15.60 22.88 43.15
CA ILE A 575 15.21 21.76 42.29
C ILE A 575 15.84 21.91 40.89
N ALA A 576 16.24 20.78 40.32
CA ALA A 576 16.75 20.69 38.97
C ALA A 576 16.33 19.38 38.32
N LEU A 577 16.21 19.41 37.01
CA LEU A 577 15.98 18.23 36.18
C LEU A 577 17.19 17.99 35.28
N ILE A 578 17.54 16.72 35.10
CA ILE A 578 18.58 16.29 34.18
C ILE A 578 17.92 15.42 33.12
N LYS A 579 18.05 15.80 31.85
CA LYS A 579 17.63 14.99 30.72
C LYS A 579 18.75 14.06 30.29
N LEU A 580 18.46 12.79 30.12
CA LEU A 580 19.42 11.78 29.66
C LEU A 580 19.54 11.80 28.12
N GLN A 581 20.70 11.40 27.61
CA GLN A 581 20.95 11.20 26.18
C GLN A 581 20.11 10.04 25.65
N ASP A 582 20.12 8.91 26.35
CA ASP A 582 19.41 7.70 25.99
C ASP A 582 18.26 7.41 26.97
N PRO A 583 17.18 6.77 26.53
CA PRO A 583 16.10 6.39 27.42
C PRO A 583 16.48 5.25 28.30
N ILE A 584 15.96 5.25 29.51
CA ILE A 584 16.12 4.17 30.50
C ILE A 584 15.18 3.02 30.07
N THR A 585 15.74 1.80 30.02
CA THR A 585 14.92 0.59 30.01
C THR A 585 14.66 0.18 31.46
N PHE A 586 13.42 0.31 31.91
CA PHE A 586 13.04 -0.01 33.28
C PHE A 586 13.13 -1.52 33.54
N ASN A 587 13.58 -1.85 34.73
CA ASN A 587 13.81 -3.21 35.23
C ASN A 587 13.67 -3.23 36.78
N PRO A 588 13.76 -4.39 37.45
CA PRO A 588 13.58 -4.44 38.91
C PRO A 588 14.45 -3.44 39.70
N SER A 589 15.66 -3.14 39.22
CA SER A 589 16.63 -2.29 39.90
C SER A 589 16.52 -0.80 39.50
N ILE A 590 15.82 -0.49 38.38
CA ILE A 590 15.65 0.88 37.88
C ILE A 590 14.21 1.09 37.47
N MET A 591 13.48 1.90 38.24
CA MET A 591 12.08 2.27 37.99
C MET A 591 11.85 3.73 38.39
N PRO A 592 10.88 4.42 37.82
CA PRO A 592 10.56 5.79 38.20
C PRO A 592 9.76 5.83 39.52
N ILE A 593 9.99 6.86 40.33
CA ILE A 593 9.11 7.23 41.41
C ILE A 593 7.93 8.08 40.83
N CYS A 594 6.76 8.01 41.44
CA CYS A 594 5.62 8.82 40.98
C CYS A 594 5.79 10.30 41.44
N LEU A 595 5.39 11.22 40.56
CA LEU A 595 5.20 12.63 40.92
C LEU A 595 3.90 12.81 41.70
N PRO A 596 3.88 13.59 42.79
CA PRO A 596 2.67 13.85 43.54
C PRO A 596 1.68 14.73 42.71
N ALA A 597 0.40 14.70 43.08
CA ALA A 597 -0.55 15.70 42.56
C ALA A 597 -0.19 17.08 43.19
N GLU A 598 -0.52 18.15 42.45
CA GLU A 598 -0.21 19.53 42.87
C GLU A 598 -0.87 19.91 44.21
N ASP A 599 -2.05 19.38 44.47
CA ASP A 599 -2.85 19.62 45.68
C ASP A 599 -2.51 18.63 46.81
N ALA A 600 -1.55 17.73 46.65
CA ALA A 600 -1.20 16.77 47.64
C ALA A 600 -0.61 17.46 48.90
N THR A 601 -1.16 17.13 50.05
CA THR A 601 -0.78 17.69 51.33
C THR A 601 0.03 16.68 52.14
N TYR A 602 1.09 17.15 52.83
CA TYR A 602 1.92 16.31 53.65
C TYR A 602 1.47 16.42 55.11
N VAL A 603 0.85 15.35 55.59
CA VAL A 603 0.34 15.32 56.97
C VAL A 603 1.50 15.17 57.95
N THR A 604 1.50 16.01 58.99
CA THR A 604 2.50 15.90 60.08
C THR A 604 2.48 14.51 60.72
N GLY A 605 3.67 13.92 60.90
CA GLY A 605 3.82 12.58 61.42
C GLY A 605 3.81 11.47 60.38
N THR A 606 3.42 11.76 59.11
CA THR A 606 3.51 10.76 58.04
C THR A 606 4.98 10.38 57.82
N MET A 607 5.25 9.08 57.81
CA MET A 607 6.59 8.54 57.60
C MET A 607 6.97 8.56 56.11
N GLY A 608 8.08 9.20 55.79
CA GLY A 608 8.65 9.17 54.43
C GLY A 608 10.00 8.47 54.41
N LEU A 609 10.26 7.77 53.36
CA LEU A 609 11.51 7.06 53.10
C LEU A 609 12.53 8.01 52.49
N VAL A 610 13.66 8.17 53.13
CA VAL A 610 14.84 8.89 52.60
C VAL A 610 15.92 7.89 52.30
N SER A 611 16.59 8.04 51.18
CA SER A 611 17.68 7.15 50.78
C SER A 611 18.83 7.89 50.10
N GLY A 612 20.04 7.33 50.21
CA GLY A 612 21.20 7.93 49.58
C GLY A 612 22.52 7.25 49.93
N PHE A 613 23.59 7.81 49.36
CA PHE A 613 24.98 7.38 49.54
C PHE A 613 25.80 8.41 50.37
N GLY A 614 25.12 9.13 51.22
CA GLY A 614 25.71 10.21 51.98
C GLY A 614 26.61 9.75 53.13
N VAL A 615 26.95 10.70 53.97
CA VAL A 615 27.84 10.46 55.11
C VAL A 615 27.11 9.69 56.20
N THR A 616 27.72 8.59 56.61
CA THR A 616 27.36 7.83 57.82
C THR A 616 28.40 8.02 58.91
N GLU A 617 27.97 7.91 60.16
CA GLU A 617 28.86 7.98 61.30
C GLU A 617 29.23 6.56 61.73
N GLU A 618 30.43 6.13 61.39
CA GLU A 618 30.96 4.86 61.78
C GLU A 618 32.16 5.13 62.76
N ASN A 619 32.07 4.63 63.99
CA ASN A 619 33.12 4.82 65.01
C ASN A 619 33.54 6.29 65.23
N LYS A 620 32.61 7.24 65.22
CA LYS A 620 32.81 8.70 65.28
C LYS A 620 33.61 9.31 64.14
N ILE A 621 33.77 8.58 63.01
CA ILE A 621 34.37 9.08 61.79
C ILE A 621 33.26 9.26 60.74
N ARG A 622 33.12 10.48 60.22
CA ARG A 622 32.19 10.77 59.11
C ARG A 622 32.82 10.36 57.79
N LYS A 623 32.23 9.35 57.14
CA LYS A 623 32.71 8.85 55.86
C LYS A 623 31.51 8.64 54.93
N LEU A 624 31.65 8.99 53.64
CA LEU A 624 30.69 8.65 52.61
C LEU A 624 30.53 7.13 52.51
N THR A 625 29.30 6.65 52.53
CA THR A 625 29.04 5.21 52.39
C THR A 625 29.14 4.78 50.91
N ASN A 626 29.59 3.55 50.71
CA ASN A 626 29.53 2.90 49.38
C ASN A 626 28.29 2.03 49.20
N LYS A 627 27.52 1.83 50.27
CA LYS A 627 26.25 1.11 50.24
C LYS A 627 25.09 2.10 50.33
N LEU A 628 24.03 1.85 49.51
CA LEU A 628 22.81 2.61 49.60
C LEU A 628 22.19 2.44 51.00
N LYS A 629 21.98 3.54 51.69
CA LYS A 629 21.29 3.56 52.98
C LYS A 629 19.90 4.14 52.84
N TYR A 630 18.99 3.74 53.75
CA TYR A 630 17.69 4.33 53.86
C TYR A 630 17.26 4.54 55.31
N VAL A 631 16.39 5.48 55.52
CA VAL A 631 15.79 5.78 56.82
C VAL A 631 14.35 6.28 56.63
N ASN A 632 13.47 5.90 57.57
CA ASN A 632 12.12 6.46 57.63
C ASN A 632 12.08 7.62 58.58
N LEU A 633 11.65 8.80 58.12
CA LEU A 633 11.57 10.03 58.87
C LEU A 633 10.16 10.60 58.83
N PRO A 634 9.57 11.04 59.97
CA PRO A 634 8.26 11.65 59.96
C PRO A 634 8.31 13.10 59.44
N VAL A 635 7.27 13.49 58.69
CA VAL A 635 7.04 14.90 58.35
C VAL A 635 6.85 15.70 59.64
N VAL A 636 7.56 16.81 59.77
CA VAL A 636 7.49 17.71 60.95
C VAL A 636 6.52 18.86 60.69
N ASP A 637 5.75 19.24 61.68
CA ASP A 637 4.92 20.43 61.63
C ASP A 637 5.71 21.67 61.20
N GLN A 638 5.20 22.41 60.20
CA GLN A 638 5.90 23.54 59.59
C GLN A 638 6.24 24.63 60.66
N GLY A 639 5.34 24.84 61.59
CA GLY A 639 5.55 25.81 62.68
C GLY A 639 6.61 25.34 63.69
N VAL A 640 6.69 24.02 63.99
CA VAL A 640 7.75 23.42 64.83
C VAL A 640 9.08 23.60 64.15
N CYS A 641 9.16 23.25 62.89
CA CYS A 641 10.42 23.40 62.12
C CYS A 641 10.85 24.88 62.02
N SER A 642 9.93 25.79 61.73
CA SER A 642 10.21 27.23 61.65
C SER A 642 10.76 27.78 62.96
N ARG A 643 10.20 27.35 64.11
CA ARG A 643 10.72 27.72 65.43
C ARG A 643 12.14 27.19 65.68
N SER A 644 12.42 25.97 65.32
CA SER A 644 13.77 25.36 65.41
C SER A 644 14.76 26.17 64.59
N ILE A 645 14.48 26.43 63.32
CA ILE A 645 15.35 27.19 62.43
C ILE A 645 15.55 28.64 62.93
N THR A 646 14.48 29.29 63.41
CA THR A 646 14.56 30.64 63.96
C THR A 646 15.42 30.69 65.19
N SER A 647 15.36 29.67 66.03
CA SER A 647 16.25 29.54 67.24
C SER A 647 17.68 29.40 66.80
N LEU A 648 17.95 28.59 65.75
CA LEU A 648 19.29 28.42 65.21
C LEU A 648 19.85 29.71 64.56
N LYS A 649 19.07 30.49 63.92
CA LYS A 649 19.45 31.80 63.36
C LYS A 649 19.88 32.79 64.43
N ARG A 650 19.25 32.72 65.61
CA ARG A 650 19.70 33.54 66.73
C ARG A 650 21.08 33.13 67.35
N ALA A 651 21.39 31.85 67.21
CA ALA A 651 22.62 31.29 67.77
C ALA A 651 23.80 31.28 66.74
N ARG A 652 23.52 31.27 65.47
CA ARG A 652 24.54 31.15 64.40
C ARG A 652 24.22 32.07 63.24
N ALA A 653 25.21 32.72 62.65
CA ALA A 653 25.07 33.43 61.35
C ALA A 653 25.00 32.42 60.20
N ASN A 654 24.42 32.84 59.10
CA ASN A 654 24.36 32.10 57.84
C ASN A 654 23.50 30.83 57.87
N ILE A 655 22.43 30.77 58.66
CA ILE A 655 21.42 29.72 58.56
C ILE A 655 20.39 30.07 57.49
N PRO A 656 20.07 29.14 56.52
CA PRO A 656 19.08 29.36 55.51
C PRO A 656 17.67 29.67 56.09
N SER A 657 16.79 30.27 55.29
CA SER A 657 15.40 30.53 55.63
C SER A 657 14.52 29.38 55.17
N LEU A 658 13.58 28.96 56.02
CA LEU A 658 12.54 28.03 55.63
C LEU A 658 11.43 28.84 54.85
N THR A 659 11.06 28.35 53.70
CA THR A 659 9.97 28.91 52.86
C THR A 659 8.80 27.93 52.77
N ASN A 660 7.71 28.35 52.18
CA ASN A 660 6.54 27.48 51.92
C ASN A 660 6.85 26.38 50.88
N ASN A 661 7.89 26.59 50.06
CA ASN A 661 8.36 25.64 49.06
C ASN A 661 9.25 24.52 49.66
N MET A 662 9.34 24.50 50.99
CA MET A 662 10.10 23.55 51.76
C MET A 662 9.25 22.92 52.85
N PHE A 663 9.67 21.73 53.30
CA PHE A 663 9.14 21.11 54.52
C PHE A 663 10.27 20.45 55.28
N CYS A 664 10.02 20.09 56.52
CA CYS A 664 10.99 19.44 57.36
C CYS A 664 10.58 18.01 57.67
N ALA A 665 11.58 17.14 57.80
CA ALA A 665 11.36 15.80 58.32
C ALA A 665 12.50 15.43 59.27
N GLY A 666 12.17 14.60 60.26
CA GLY A 666 13.12 14.15 61.26
C GLY A 666 12.48 13.84 62.61
N VAL A 667 13.24 13.25 63.52
CA VAL A 667 12.78 12.89 64.84
C VAL A 667 13.29 13.91 65.86
N PRO A 668 12.46 14.37 66.82
CA PRO A 668 12.85 15.38 67.81
C PRO A 668 14.08 14.97 68.65
N GLU A 669 14.23 13.68 68.94
CA GLU A 669 15.27 13.13 69.73
C GLU A 669 16.64 13.15 69.02
N GLY A 670 16.64 13.33 67.70
CA GLY A 670 17.80 13.20 66.84
C GLY A 670 18.20 11.75 66.55
N GLY A 671 19.42 11.53 66.11
CA GLY A 671 19.97 10.22 65.79
C GLY A 671 19.66 9.70 64.38
N LYS A 672 18.65 10.27 63.73
CA LYS A 672 18.26 9.91 62.35
C LYS A 672 18.08 11.18 61.54
N ASP A 673 18.71 11.24 60.37
CA ASP A 673 18.60 12.38 59.44
C ASP A 673 19.20 12.01 58.06
N SER A 674 18.92 12.85 57.05
CA SER A 674 19.70 12.90 55.81
C SER A 674 20.92 13.78 56.01
N CYS A 675 22.05 13.46 55.38
CA CYS A 675 23.27 14.18 55.58
C CYS A 675 24.03 14.52 54.28
N GLN A 676 25.22 15.06 54.40
CA GLN A 676 26.06 15.44 53.27
C GLN A 676 26.29 14.24 52.33
N GLY A 677 25.99 14.40 51.03
CA GLY A 677 26.06 13.35 50.02
C GLY A 677 24.70 12.71 49.68
N ASP A 678 23.65 12.92 50.53
CA ASP A 678 22.27 12.57 50.23
C ASP A 678 21.54 13.70 49.48
N SER A 679 22.15 14.88 49.41
CA SER A 679 21.64 16.06 48.69
C SER A 679 21.12 15.73 47.29
N GLY A 680 19.91 16.14 46.98
CA GLY A 680 19.21 15.83 45.71
C GLY A 680 18.50 14.48 45.70
N GLY A 681 18.73 13.62 46.70
CA GLY A 681 18.04 12.34 46.84
C GLY A 681 16.55 12.45 47.21
N PRO A 682 15.83 11.34 47.14
CA PRO A 682 14.38 11.32 47.35
C PRO A 682 13.97 11.35 48.82
N TYR A 683 12.89 12.09 49.11
CA TYR A 683 12.01 11.84 50.23
C TYR A 683 10.71 11.30 49.70
N ALA A 684 10.44 10.01 49.85
CA ALA A 684 9.36 9.30 49.27
C ALA A 684 8.26 8.99 50.29
N LEU A 685 7.02 9.39 50.00
CA LEU A 685 5.84 9.00 50.76
C LEU A 685 5.21 7.75 50.15
N ASN A 686 4.83 6.81 50.99
CA ASN A 686 4.17 5.58 50.59
C ASN A 686 2.64 5.69 50.79
N ASP A 687 1.88 5.51 49.75
CA ASP A 687 0.44 5.34 49.82
C ASP A 687 0.05 4.00 49.18
N ASN A 688 -0.41 3.07 50.01
CA ASN A 688 -0.88 1.74 49.58
C ASN A 688 0.13 0.96 48.72
N GLY A 689 1.42 1.05 49.04
CA GLY A 689 2.49 0.34 48.33
C GLY A 689 3.08 1.10 47.15
N ARG A 690 2.53 2.27 46.80
CA ARG A 690 3.05 3.15 45.75
C ARG A 690 3.80 4.32 46.39
N PHE A 691 5.00 4.58 45.89
CA PHE A 691 5.85 5.66 46.37
C PHE A 691 5.78 6.91 45.52
N TRP A 692 5.69 8.06 46.20
CA TRP A 692 5.55 9.38 45.59
C TRP A 692 6.73 10.26 46.00
N ALA A 693 7.31 10.99 45.05
CA ALA A 693 8.38 11.95 45.30
C ALA A 693 7.87 13.17 46.02
N ALA A 694 7.75 13.11 47.32
CA ALA A 694 7.23 14.22 48.12
C ALA A 694 8.29 15.32 48.35
N GLY A 695 9.57 14.95 48.45
CA GLY A 695 10.62 15.90 48.70
C GLY A 695 11.96 15.55 48.06
N ILE A 696 12.79 16.57 47.94
CA ILE A 696 14.20 16.46 47.52
C ILE A 696 15.08 16.88 48.69
N VAL A 697 16.05 16.07 49.06
CA VAL A 697 17.03 16.42 50.13
C VAL A 697 17.75 17.71 49.74
N SER A 698 17.55 18.79 50.51
CA SER A 698 18.05 20.11 50.16
C SER A 698 19.14 20.58 51.13
N TRP A 699 18.80 20.85 52.40
CA TRP A 699 19.76 21.30 53.39
C TRP A 699 19.41 20.88 54.79
N GLY A 700 20.33 21.01 55.70
CA GLY A 700 20.14 20.75 57.13
C GLY A 700 21.24 21.37 57.94
N VAL A 701 21.00 21.49 59.24
CA VAL A 701 22.00 22.01 60.20
C VAL A 701 22.35 20.92 61.17
N ASP A 702 23.62 20.49 61.16
CA ASP A 702 24.16 19.47 62.13
C ASP A 702 23.31 18.16 62.08
N CYS A 703 23.40 17.36 60.99
CA CYS A 703 22.62 16.14 60.78
C CYS A 703 22.49 15.28 62.04
N GLY A 704 21.23 14.84 62.32
CA GLY A 704 20.91 13.91 63.38
C GLY A 704 21.03 14.44 64.81
N LYS A 705 21.21 15.74 65.05
CA LYS A 705 21.19 16.33 66.39
C LYS A 705 19.76 16.56 66.90
N GLN A 706 19.59 16.42 68.20
CA GLN A 706 18.34 16.64 68.90
C GLN A 706 17.74 18.04 68.55
N GLY A 707 16.48 18.09 68.17
CA GLY A 707 15.80 19.31 67.81
C GLY A 707 16.16 19.91 66.44
N MET A 708 17.02 19.22 65.65
CA MET A 708 17.40 19.59 64.32
C MET A 708 16.65 18.70 63.33
N TYR A 709 16.24 19.27 62.22
CA TYR A 709 15.46 18.56 61.17
C TYR A 709 16.10 18.76 59.84
N GLY A 710 16.06 17.73 58.98
CA GLY A 710 16.38 17.84 57.56
C GLY A 710 15.32 18.69 56.84
N VAL A 711 15.76 19.53 55.92
CA VAL A 711 14.87 20.38 55.09
C VAL A 711 14.90 19.88 53.67
N TYR A 712 13.71 19.72 53.12
CA TYR A 712 13.43 19.14 51.81
C TYR A 712 12.70 20.13 50.94
N THR A 713 13.05 20.20 49.67
CA THR A 713 12.25 20.92 48.66
C THR A 713 10.93 20.22 48.48
N ARG A 714 9.83 20.97 48.55
CA ARG A 714 8.43 20.46 48.43
C ARG A 714 8.10 20.24 46.97
N VAL A 715 8.06 19.00 46.49
CA VAL A 715 7.88 18.67 45.07
C VAL A 715 6.53 19.14 44.55
N THR A 716 5.45 19.10 45.36
CA THR A 716 4.12 19.58 44.95
C THR A 716 4.12 21.04 44.46
N SER A 717 5.02 21.87 44.99
CA SER A 717 5.16 23.27 44.57
C SER A 717 5.73 23.42 43.14
N TYR A 718 6.21 22.36 42.54
CA TYR A 718 6.95 22.41 41.26
C TYR A 718 6.45 21.43 40.20
N VAL A 719 5.33 20.75 40.41
CA VAL A 719 4.80 19.75 39.49
C VAL A 719 4.53 20.37 38.09
N ASP A 720 3.93 21.55 38.06
CA ASP A 720 3.72 22.32 36.81
C ASP A 720 5.03 22.63 36.10
N TRP A 721 6.04 23.11 36.82
CA TRP A 721 7.36 23.40 36.27
C TRP A 721 8.04 22.14 35.74
N ILE A 722 7.95 21.02 36.48
CA ILE A 722 8.51 19.73 36.08
C ILE A 722 7.87 19.29 34.76
N ASN A 723 6.53 19.27 34.71
CA ASN A 723 5.78 18.87 33.54
C ASN A 723 6.10 19.75 32.33
N LYS A 724 6.14 21.08 32.54
CA LYS A 724 6.51 22.03 31.48
C LYS A 724 7.91 21.76 30.91
N VAL A 725 8.93 21.58 31.77
CA VAL A 725 10.29 21.31 31.32
C VAL A 725 10.38 19.99 30.57
N MET A 726 9.67 18.95 31.03
CA MET A 726 9.65 17.65 30.37
C MET A 726 8.94 17.67 29.01
N GLN A 727 7.93 18.52 28.84
CA GLN A 727 7.20 18.66 27.57
C GLN A 727 7.92 19.52 26.54
N GLU A 728 8.63 20.58 26.99
CA GLU A 728 9.29 21.54 26.11
C GLU A 728 10.68 21.05 25.63
N ASN A 729 11.24 20.04 26.25
CA ASN A 729 12.58 19.51 25.98
C ASN A 729 12.53 18.01 25.72
#